data_46402d939feedee9f2268c3dee09e3d9
#
_entry.id   46402d939feedee9f2268c3dee09e3d9
#
_cell.length_a   1.000
_cell.length_b   1.000
_cell.length_c   1.000
_cell.angle_alpha   90.00
_cell.angle_beta   90.00
_cell.angle_gamma   90.00
#
_symmetry.space_group_name_H-M   'P 1'
#
loop_
_entity.id
_entity.type
_entity.pdbx_description
1 polymer ?
#
loop_
_entity_poly.entity_id
_entity_poly.type
_entity_poly.pdbx_seq_one_letter_code
_entity_poly.pdbx_strand_id
1 'polypeptide(L)'
;MFQWALEDLGDAWNANLTDIDGEHAELMAGSFSNDQPDFTYIQPYEVKYFSQYWYPIHGVKVPAFANLHGAVALDRELQKIRITVPEETEGARFEVSLGGKVICSDTVTLKPSEYKEYDAALDSDASYTIRLVSKDGAVLMDYTEDREQEIRMPEDNIDINETRSGKLPHQLKTAQEDYLMGNHVEQYRDPSWKGREYYRVALEKDPEYVPALIAMAEDCYNTAHYEEGLKYIARAEKVLCRWNQNPEDGRIFYFKGLLLWGLHREYDAYETLFKATWSDNVISPAMTLIAAIDGRRHDWRKMKEHAAYAMRKEKEHAICRTYHAIADYKLGDVGGALAQLREIVASDRLDHLARFALAYYAQAEGVVKKGESMADFYGMLYSNPSQTCIDVALNLMDAGLADMAAAVLQGLETAEVWHDWNLPMSTMAHYTLACICGKAGDGETAARHRAVASEHPYVDTFPYRLEEIDVLRDAVSANPKDATAHYLLGNILYDKLFYAEAAECWKKAAELAPDFYIPWRNLAVAHYSKLGDRAGAESLLKKAIEVYEKNNMDPKAGAAQVRKQEAGLDVLVKELNYVMCKEGADGRERLDYVLRHKPAHLTDNLTWDIADAYSNVFEFDKALAMLRDHEFVAAECQETYLTEAYTFALCCKGRLLRREGKLEEALDCFRRSQHIPANFRAGWWDTQALYYAVWFEAETLMMMGREEEAKAVAHRNVPFIHSGYSPYMGPECDYYVALCMRMLGDSVNSRKYMTHCIMQWENEVANDVDRKPIVTSLYWSYVPDAVKESKAAYTVALAYGRMFFGDSEGAAKLFREALSLNPDNLKAKFELYLMQK
;
A
#
# COMPACT_ATOMS: atom_id res chain seq x y z
N MET A 1 17.03 1.48 -12.63
CA MET A 1 17.12 0.01 -12.68
C MET A 1 17.18 -0.49 -11.23
N PHE A 2 16.34 -1.38 -10.88
CA PHE A 2 16.27 -1.98 -9.54
C PHE A 2 16.67 -3.46 -9.63
N GLN A 3 17.43 -3.94 -8.65
CA GLN A 3 17.86 -5.33 -8.50
C GLN A 3 17.98 -5.63 -7.00
N TRP A 4 17.55 -6.81 -6.59
CA TRP A 4 17.45 -7.16 -5.17
C TRP A 4 18.81 -7.33 -4.45
N ALA A 5 19.89 -7.46 -5.09
CA ALA A 5 21.28 -7.56 -4.65
C ALA A 5 22.04 -8.61 -5.48
N LEU A 6 23.32 -8.79 -5.18
CA LEU A 6 24.21 -9.73 -5.89
C LEU A 6 24.64 -10.93 -5.03
N GLU A 7 24.20 -11.02 -3.78
CA GLU A 7 24.57 -12.09 -2.84
C GLU A 7 23.37 -12.99 -2.53
N ASP A 8 23.40 -13.71 -1.43
CA ASP A 8 22.38 -14.70 -1.05
C ASP A 8 20.93 -14.18 -1.16
N LEU A 9 20.70 -12.92 -0.85
CA LEU A 9 19.38 -12.29 -0.98
C LEU A 9 18.99 -12.14 -2.47
N GLY A 10 19.90 -11.65 -3.30
CA GLY A 10 19.68 -11.53 -4.74
C GLY A 10 19.43 -12.87 -5.41
N ASP A 11 20.22 -13.88 -5.05
CA ASP A 11 20.07 -15.24 -5.58
C ASP A 11 18.71 -15.85 -5.20
N ALA A 12 18.26 -15.63 -3.97
CA ALA A 12 16.94 -16.08 -3.51
C ALA A 12 15.81 -15.41 -4.29
N TRP A 13 15.90 -14.11 -4.53
CA TRP A 13 14.91 -13.38 -5.33
C TRP A 13 14.98 -13.74 -6.81
N ASN A 14 16.15 -13.92 -7.39
CA ASN A 14 16.28 -14.42 -8.75
C ASN A 14 15.60 -15.77 -8.93
N ALA A 15 15.81 -16.71 -8.00
CA ALA A 15 15.16 -18.02 -8.02
C ALA A 15 13.63 -17.95 -7.87
N ASN A 16 13.11 -16.87 -7.27
CA ASN A 16 11.67 -16.66 -7.09
C ASN A 16 11.03 -15.92 -8.28
N LEU A 17 11.76 -15.04 -8.96
CA LEU A 17 11.25 -14.16 -10.00
C LEU A 17 11.52 -14.65 -11.43
N THR A 18 12.49 -15.52 -11.64
CA THR A 18 12.84 -16.09 -12.95
C THR A 18 13.00 -17.61 -12.87
N ASP A 19 12.64 -18.30 -13.95
CA ASP A 19 12.83 -19.77 -14.02
C ASP A 19 14.24 -20.13 -14.50
N ILE A 20 14.54 -19.90 -15.79
CA ILE A 20 15.80 -20.28 -16.45
C ILE A 20 16.41 -19.14 -17.28
N ASP A 21 15.84 -17.95 -17.27
CA ASP A 21 16.20 -16.86 -18.18
C ASP A 21 17.32 -15.96 -17.65
N GLY A 22 17.91 -16.29 -16.50
CA GLY A 22 18.99 -15.52 -15.86
C GLY A 22 18.51 -14.61 -14.74
N GLU A 23 19.35 -13.67 -14.36
CA GLU A 23 19.09 -12.78 -13.23
C GLU A 23 18.00 -11.75 -13.54
N HIS A 24 17.15 -11.48 -12.54
CA HIS A 24 16.07 -10.51 -12.64
C HIS A 24 16.57 -9.07 -12.42
N ALA A 25 16.11 -8.16 -13.26
CA ALA A 25 16.30 -6.73 -13.06
C ALA A 25 15.08 -5.95 -13.53
N GLU A 26 14.64 -4.99 -12.73
CA GLU A 26 13.53 -4.11 -13.06
C GLU A 26 14.01 -2.78 -13.60
N LEU A 27 13.45 -2.36 -14.73
CA LEU A 27 13.65 -1.04 -15.29
C LEU A 27 12.52 -0.13 -14.80
N MET A 28 12.76 0.63 -13.75
CA MET A 28 11.77 1.51 -13.13
C MET A 28 12.16 2.97 -13.29
N ALA A 29 11.19 3.81 -13.61
CA ALA A 29 11.28 5.25 -13.53
C ALA A 29 9.90 5.85 -13.27
N GLY A 30 9.81 6.86 -12.42
CA GLY A 30 8.59 7.62 -12.20
C GLY A 30 8.19 8.42 -13.43
N SER A 31 6.90 8.50 -13.72
CA SER A 31 6.39 9.29 -14.84
C SER A 31 6.22 10.76 -14.50
N PHE A 32 5.72 11.06 -13.30
CA PHE A 32 5.39 12.40 -12.82
C PHE A 32 5.81 12.62 -11.36
N SER A 33 6.49 11.67 -10.77
CA SER A 33 7.09 11.71 -9.45
C SER A 33 8.47 11.05 -9.50
N ASN A 34 9.32 11.32 -8.53
CA ASN A 34 10.68 10.79 -8.55
C ASN A 34 10.71 9.32 -8.18
N ASP A 35 10.07 8.92 -7.09
CA ASP A 35 10.07 7.56 -6.58
C ASP A 35 8.94 7.38 -5.54
N GLN A 36 8.74 6.14 -5.10
CA GLN A 36 7.88 5.84 -3.95
C GLN A 36 8.44 6.52 -2.69
N PRO A 37 7.58 7.06 -1.84
CA PRO A 37 6.11 7.03 -1.87
C PRO A 37 5.44 8.19 -2.60
N ASP A 38 6.14 8.96 -3.41
CA ASP A 38 5.55 10.08 -4.13
C ASP A 38 4.54 9.62 -5.18
N PHE A 39 3.39 10.29 -5.20
CA PHE A 39 2.34 10.06 -6.17
C PHE A 39 2.01 11.34 -6.93
N THR A 40 1.47 11.15 -8.13
CA THR A 40 0.77 12.21 -8.83
C THR A 40 -0.62 11.73 -9.21
N TYR A 41 -1.60 12.58 -9.00
CA TYR A 41 -2.99 12.24 -9.31
C TYR A 41 -3.27 12.44 -10.78
N ILE A 42 -4.13 11.55 -11.29
CA ILE A 42 -4.88 11.80 -12.52
C ILE A 42 -6.27 12.21 -12.04
N GLN A 43 -6.66 13.45 -12.33
CA GLN A 43 -7.98 13.95 -11.97
C GLN A 43 -9.06 13.21 -12.76
N PRO A 44 -10.33 13.22 -12.31
CA PRO A 44 -11.40 12.66 -13.09
C PRO A 44 -11.37 13.22 -14.52
N TYR A 45 -11.37 12.33 -15.52
CA TYR A 45 -11.32 12.65 -16.96
C TYR A 45 -10.04 13.35 -17.46
N GLU A 46 -9.04 13.49 -16.60
CA GLU A 46 -7.70 13.93 -17.01
C GLU A 46 -6.96 12.79 -17.69
N VAL A 47 -6.25 13.10 -18.75
CA VAL A 47 -5.34 12.17 -19.44
C VAL A 47 -3.94 12.76 -19.41
N LYS A 48 -2.98 12.01 -18.94
CA LYS A 48 -1.58 12.35 -18.96
C LYS A 48 -0.84 11.44 -19.93
N TYR A 49 -0.07 12.06 -20.82
CA TYR A 49 0.76 11.35 -21.79
C TYR A 49 2.22 11.53 -21.44
N PHE A 50 2.97 10.47 -21.52
CA PHE A 50 4.41 10.50 -21.37
C PHE A 50 5.06 9.44 -22.25
N SER A 51 6.33 9.61 -22.54
CA SER A 51 7.16 8.64 -23.27
C SER A 51 8.44 8.40 -22.52
N GLN A 52 8.83 7.15 -22.37
CA GLN A 52 10.10 6.73 -21.81
C GLN A 52 10.86 5.96 -22.87
N TYR A 53 12.17 6.17 -22.92
CA TYR A 53 13.04 5.54 -23.89
C TYR A 53 14.16 4.82 -23.14
N TRP A 54 14.31 3.55 -23.42
CA TRP A 54 15.29 2.67 -22.79
C TRP A 54 16.23 2.16 -23.89
N TYR A 55 17.49 2.40 -23.72
CA TYR A 55 18.51 1.85 -24.62
C TYR A 55 19.81 1.55 -23.86
N PRO A 56 20.57 0.49 -24.24
CA PRO A 56 21.83 0.18 -23.63
C PRO A 56 22.88 1.23 -24.04
N ILE A 57 23.69 1.65 -23.08
CA ILE A 57 24.88 2.45 -23.32
C ILE A 57 26.11 1.55 -23.23
N HIS A 58 26.88 1.44 -24.31
CA HIS A 58 28.08 0.62 -24.35
C HIS A 58 29.34 1.49 -24.30
N GLY A 59 30.31 1.10 -23.45
CA GLY A 59 31.61 1.77 -23.33
C GLY A 59 31.61 3.12 -22.62
N VAL A 60 30.42 3.69 -22.29
CA VAL A 60 30.29 5.06 -21.76
C VAL A 60 30.26 5.12 -20.24
N LYS A 61 29.99 4.02 -19.54
CA LYS A 61 29.85 3.95 -18.07
C LYS A 61 28.80 4.94 -17.54
N VAL A 62 29.22 6.05 -16.93
CA VAL A 62 28.34 7.12 -16.44
C VAL A 62 28.38 8.29 -17.43
N PRO A 63 27.28 8.60 -18.13
CA PRO A 63 27.22 9.71 -19.06
C PRO A 63 27.12 11.06 -18.33
N ALA A 64 27.82 12.08 -18.87
CA ALA A 64 27.56 13.46 -18.50
C ALA A 64 26.25 13.97 -19.10
N PHE A 65 25.87 13.45 -20.27
CA PHE A 65 24.62 13.76 -20.93
C PHE A 65 24.13 12.57 -21.76
N ALA A 66 22.82 12.33 -21.77
CA ALA A 66 22.17 11.36 -22.63
C ALA A 66 20.80 11.86 -23.10
N ASN A 67 20.44 11.56 -24.35
CA ASN A 67 19.13 11.80 -24.92
C ASN A 67 18.79 10.72 -25.97
N LEU A 68 17.72 10.89 -26.74
CA LEU A 68 17.31 9.94 -27.79
C LEU A 68 18.36 9.69 -28.90
N HIS A 69 19.40 10.51 -28.99
CA HIS A 69 20.36 10.44 -30.08
C HIS A 69 21.72 9.92 -29.63
N GLY A 70 21.95 9.77 -28.33
CA GLY A 70 23.20 9.20 -27.81
C GLY A 70 23.46 9.52 -26.34
N ALA A 71 24.61 9.01 -25.88
CA ALA A 71 25.13 9.26 -24.55
C ALA A 71 26.63 9.63 -24.65
N VAL A 72 27.03 10.63 -23.89
CA VAL A 72 28.42 11.13 -23.84
C VAL A 72 28.91 11.16 -22.41
N ALA A 73 30.07 10.55 -22.17
CA ALA A 73 30.78 10.65 -20.90
C ALA A 73 32.01 11.57 -21.02
N LEU A 74 32.25 12.34 -19.97
CA LEU A 74 33.45 13.15 -19.74
C LEU A 74 34.20 12.58 -18.55
N ASP A 75 35.00 11.54 -18.78
CA ASP A 75 35.77 10.82 -17.76
C ASP A 75 37.00 11.61 -17.34
N ARG A 76 36.88 12.35 -16.25
CA ARG A 76 37.92 13.24 -15.74
C ARG A 76 39.11 12.49 -15.10
N GLU A 77 38.81 11.28 -14.56
CA GLU A 77 39.85 10.44 -13.95
C GLU A 77 40.77 9.83 -15.03
N LEU A 78 40.14 9.28 -16.06
CA LEU A 78 40.88 8.66 -17.17
C LEU A 78 41.27 9.66 -18.29
N GLN A 79 40.84 10.93 -18.19
CA GLN A 79 41.07 11.98 -19.17
C GLN A 79 40.56 11.57 -20.57
N LYS A 80 39.31 11.03 -20.59
CA LYS A 80 38.69 10.49 -21.80
C LYS A 80 37.29 11.07 -22.05
N ILE A 81 36.99 11.27 -23.32
CA ILE A 81 35.62 11.56 -23.79
C ILE A 81 35.14 10.33 -24.54
N ARG A 82 33.95 9.86 -24.25
CA ARG A 82 33.32 8.71 -24.92
C ARG A 82 31.92 9.06 -25.40
N ILE A 83 31.56 8.59 -26.59
CA ILE A 83 30.24 8.74 -27.19
C ILE A 83 29.72 7.41 -27.72
N THR A 84 28.45 7.11 -27.47
CA THR A 84 27.69 6.00 -28.06
C THR A 84 26.33 6.49 -28.55
N VAL A 85 25.69 5.72 -29.44
CA VAL A 85 24.41 6.10 -30.06
C VAL A 85 23.43 4.95 -30.00
N PRO A 86 22.10 5.19 -29.79
CA PRO A 86 21.06 4.16 -29.77
C PRO A 86 20.59 3.74 -31.19
N GLU A 87 20.83 4.58 -32.20
CA GLU A 87 20.49 4.34 -33.60
C GLU A 87 21.69 4.57 -34.50
N GLU A 88 21.71 3.94 -35.67
CA GLU A 88 22.82 4.15 -36.64
C GLU A 88 22.91 5.62 -37.01
N THR A 89 24.06 6.22 -36.68
CA THR A 89 24.36 7.63 -36.91
C THR A 89 25.55 7.73 -37.89
N GLU A 90 25.32 8.33 -39.04
CA GLU A 90 26.30 8.43 -40.10
C GLU A 90 26.73 9.88 -40.32
N GLY A 91 28.04 10.14 -40.24
CA GLY A 91 28.64 11.41 -40.61
C GLY A 91 28.19 12.60 -39.73
N ALA A 92 27.82 12.36 -38.47
CA ALA A 92 27.45 13.43 -37.53
C ALA A 92 28.68 14.13 -36.99
N ARG A 93 28.65 15.46 -36.89
CA ARG A 93 29.69 16.24 -36.27
C ARG A 93 29.55 16.28 -34.77
N PHE A 94 30.52 15.69 -34.08
CA PHE A 94 30.63 15.67 -32.63
C PHE A 94 31.67 16.71 -32.17
N GLU A 95 31.34 17.53 -31.18
CA GLU A 95 32.18 18.54 -30.59
C GLU A 95 32.03 18.61 -29.09
N VAL A 96 33.15 18.74 -28.38
CA VAL A 96 33.17 19.11 -26.95
C VAL A 96 34.04 20.38 -26.84
N SER A 97 33.52 21.38 -26.14
CA SER A 97 34.19 22.68 -25.99
C SER A 97 34.15 23.19 -24.55
N LEU A 98 35.13 24.05 -24.20
CA LEU A 98 35.23 24.77 -22.95
C LEU A 98 35.24 26.26 -23.23
N GLY A 99 34.27 27.00 -22.72
CA GLY A 99 34.18 28.45 -22.93
C GLY A 99 34.19 28.86 -24.42
N GLY A 100 33.60 28.04 -25.30
CA GLY A 100 33.56 28.23 -26.75
C GLY A 100 34.79 27.76 -27.49
N LYS A 101 35.87 27.33 -26.82
CA LYS A 101 37.05 26.73 -27.44
C LYS A 101 36.85 25.22 -27.58
N VAL A 102 36.86 24.70 -28.78
CA VAL A 102 36.73 23.26 -29.06
C VAL A 102 37.99 22.53 -28.54
N ILE A 103 37.80 21.51 -27.74
CA ILE A 103 38.82 20.61 -27.16
C ILE A 103 38.81 19.23 -27.82
N CYS A 104 37.67 18.81 -28.35
CA CYS A 104 37.51 17.57 -29.11
C CYS A 104 36.52 17.82 -30.25
N SER A 105 36.84 17.38 -31.47
CA SER A 105 35.94 17.42 -32.61
C SER A 105 36.21 16.25 -33.54
N ASP A 106 35.17 15.57 -33.99
CA ASP A 106 35.23 14.47 -34.95
C ASP A 106 33.94 14.39 -35.78
N THR A 107 34.06 13.72 -36.94
CA THR A 107 32.91 13.27 -37.70
C THR A 107 32.66 11.81 -37.37
N VAL A 108 31.58 11.55 -36.66
CA VAL A 108 31.28 10.23 -36.13
C VAL A 108 30.29 9.44 -37.03
N THR A 109 30.64 8.18 -37.25
CA THR A 109 29.75 7.16 -37.81
C THR A 109 29.79 6.01 -36.84
N LEU A 110 28.63 5.71 -36.20
CA LEU A 110 28.49 4.72 -35.17
C LEU A 110 27.19 3.91 -35.36
N LYS A 111 27.22 2.66 -34.97
CA LYS A 111 26.07 1.81 -34.85
C LYS A 111 25.71 1.60 -33.37
N PRO A 112 24.48 1.15 -33.05
CA PRO A 112 24.17 0.71 -31.73
C PRO A 112 25.19 -0.30 -31.20
N SER A 113 25.51 -0.18 -29.91
CA SER A 113 26.56 -0.97 -29.23
C SER A 113 28.02 -0.64 -29.60
N GLU A 114 28.26 0.30 -30.48
CA GLU A 114 29.60 0.87 -30.73
C GLU A 114 29.80 2.15 -29.92
N TYR A 115 31.05 2.45 -29.61
CA TYR A 115 31.47 3.74 -29.02
C TYR A 115 32.74 4.23 -29.61
N LYS A 116 32.93 5.52 -29.53
CA LYS A 116 34.22 6.17 -29.84
C LYS A 116 34.83 6.78 -28.58
N GLU A 117 36.15 6.73 -28.46
CA GLU A 117 36.90 7.27 -27.34
C GLU A 117 37.93 8.27 -27.86
N TYR A 118 38.10 9.37 -27.13
CA TYR A 118 39.05 10.43 -27.41
C TYR A 118 39.83 10.77 -26.16
N ASP A 119 41.13 10.99 -26.32
CA ASP A 119 41.96 11.58 -25.27
C ASP A 119 41.69 13.08 -25.18
N ALA A 120 41.44 13.59 -23.99
CA ALA A 120 41.18 15.00 -23.77
C ALA A 120 41.64 15.44 -22.39
N ALA A 121 42.34 16.55 -22.28
CA ALA A 121 42.64 17.14 -20.98
C ALA A 121 41.36 17.78 -20.40
N LEU A 122 40.77 17.10 -19.42
CA LEU A 122 39.53 17.52 -18.75
C LEU A 122 39.88 18.08 -17.36
N ASP A 123 39.51 19.32 -17.12
CA ASP A 123 39.60 19.96 -15.80
C ASP A 123 38.46 19.44 -14.89
N SER A 124 38.76 19.19 -13.61
CA SER A 124 37.79 18.66 -12.63
C SER A 124 36.57 19.57 -12.43
N ASP A 125 36.81 20.90 -12.49
CA ASP A 125 35.83 21.90 -12.09
C ASP A 125 35.19 22.64 -13.27
N ALA A 126 35.70 22.38 -14.50
CA ALA A 126 35.22 23.06 -15.70
C ALA A 126 33.90 22.49 -16.24
N SER A 127 33.00 23.36 -16.66
CA SER A 127 31.75 23.01 -17.37
C SER A 127 32.00 22.96 -18.87
N TYR A 128 31.82 21.82 -19.46
CA TYR A 128 31.98 21.59 -20.90
C TYR A 128 30.67 21.65 -21.64
N THR A 129 30.69 22.09 -22.89
CA THR A 129 29.57 22.03 -23.81
C THR A 129 29.77 20.87 -24.77
N ILE A 130 28.77 20.00 -24.85
CA ILE A 130 28.69 18.81 -25.72
C ILE A 130 27.75 19.12 -26.86
N ARG A 131 28.14 18.88 -28.10
CA ARG A 131 27.33 19.11 -29.27
C ARG A 131 27.45 17.97 -30.27
N LEU A 132 26.31 17.48 -30.76
CA LEU A 132 26.21 16.53 -31.86
C LEU A 132 25.28 17.10 -32.93
N VAL A 133 25.74 17.16 -34.15
CA VAL A 133 24.95 17.69 -35.28
C VAL A 133 24.96 16.65 -36.39
N SER A 134 23.79 16.30 -36.92
CA SER A 134 23.68 15.37 -38.04
C SER A 134 24.39 15.90 -39.31
N LYS A 135 24.65 15.03 -40.27
CA LYS A 135 25.20 15.41 -41.55
C LYS A 135 24.33 16.43 -42.30
N ASP A 136 23.03 16.45 -42.05
CA ASP A 136 22.08 17.37 -42.67
C ASP A 136 21.92 18.68 -41.89
N GLY A 137 22.69 18.86 -40.78
CA GLY A 137 22.73 20.09 -40.00
C GLY A 137 21.71 20.14 -38.86
N ALA A 138 20.94 19.07 -38.58
CA ALA A 138 20.05 19.03 -37.45
C ALA A 138 20.87 18.87 -36.15
N VAL A 139 20.51 19.63 -35.10
CA VAL A 139 21.15 19.53 -33.78
C VAL A 139 20.55 18.34 -33.06
N LEU A 140 21.34 17.32 -32.82
CA LEU A 140 20.97 16.09 -32.12
C LEU A 140 21.22 16.19 -30.61
N MET A 141 22.32 16.86 -30.22
CA MET A 141 22.63 17.18 -28.82
C MET A 141 23.19 18.60 -28.76
N ASP A 142 22.79 19.33 -27.73
CA ASP A 142 23.36 20.62 -27.35
C ASP A 142 23.21 20.78 -25.84
N TYR A 143 24.24 20.50 -25.08
CA TYR A 143 24.22 20.47 -23.63
C TYR A 143 25.48 21.11 -23.08
N THR A 144 25.29 21.93 -22.05
CA THR A 144 26.41 22.48 -21.27
C THR A 144 26.28 22.03 -19.83
N GLU A 145 27.34 21.45 -19.27
CA GLU A 145 27.37 21.06 -17.87
C GLU A 145 27.21 22.28 -16.96
N ASP A 146 26.47 22.12 -15.86
CA ASP A 146 26.42 23.09 -14.78
C ASP A 146 27.13 22.51 -13.54
N ARG A 147 28.47 22.52 -13.60
CA ARG A 147 29.31 22.00 -12.51
C ARG A 147 29.17 22.81 -11.23
N GLU A 148 28.84 24.10 -11.30
CA GLU A 148 28.55 24.88 -10.09
C GLU A 148 27.29 24.38 -9.36
N GLN A 149 26.28 24.01 -10.10
CA GLN A 149 25.06 23.46 -9.54
C GLN A 149 25.30 22.06 -8.98
N GLU A 150 26.04 21.20 -9.71
CA GLU A 150 26.38 19.85 -9.24
C GLU A 150 27.23 19.87 -7.96
N ILE A 151 28.17 20.78 -7.85
CA ILE A 151 29.03 20.96 -6.67
C ILE A 151 28.24 21.59 -5.50
N ARG A 152 27.21 22.38 -5.79
CA ARG A 152 26.36 23.03 -4.78
C ARG A 152 25.18 22.20 -4.34
N MET A 153 24.94 21.04 -4.92
CA MET A 153 23.91 20.14 -4.38
C MET A 153 24.27 19.81 -2.93
N PRO A 154 23.48 20.23 -1.95
CA PRO A 154 23.78 19.95 -0.57
C PRO A 154 23.67 18.45 -0.34
N GLU A 155 24.80 17.78 -0.20
CA GLU A 155 24.85 16.37 0.17
C GLU A 155 24.25 16.12 1.59
N ASP A 156 24.06 17.18 2.43
CA ASP A 156 24.06 16.96 3.85
C ASP A 156 22.89 17.53 4.67
N ASN A 157 21.81 18.05 4.09
CA ASN A 157 20.79 18.71 4.91
C ASN A 157 19.32 18.32 4.62
N ILE A 158 19.08 17.23 3.94
CA ILE A 158 17.74 16.65 3.90
C ILE A 158 17.68 15.65 5.04
N ASP A 159 17.01 15.99 6.12
CA ASP A 159 16.64 15.01 7.12
C ASP A 159 15.64 14.03 6.48
N ILE A 160 16.18 12.93 5.97
CA ILE A 160 15.40 11.86 5.35
C ILE A 160 14.30 11.35 6.30
N ASN A 161 14.49 11.50 7.60
CA ASN A 161 13.49 11.13 8.60
C ASN A 161 12.32 12.14 8.64
N GLU A 162 12.54 13.42 8.32
CA GLU A 162 11.45 14.39 8.18
C GLU A 162 10.56 14.12 6.95
N THR A 163 11.11 13.47 5.92
CA THR A 163 10.34 13.15 4.70
C THR A 163 9.64 11.79 4.76
N ARG A 164 10.09 10.87 5.64
CA ARG A 164 9.56 9.50 5.74
C ARG A 164 8.37 9.33 6.67
N SER A 165 8.20 10.20 7.64
CA SER A 165 7.10 10.11 8.61
C SER A 165 6.41 11.44 8.70
N GLY A 166 5.18 11.54 8.24
CA GLY A 166 4.34 12.70 8.51
C GLY A 166 4.23 12.93 10.02
N LYS A 167 4.16 14.21 10.42
CA LYS A 167 3.91 14.56 11.82
C LYS A 167 2.48 14.15 12.19
N LEU A 168 2.28 13.62 13.38
CA LEU A 168 0.95 13.33 13.91
C LEU A 168 0.16 14.63 14.12
N PRO A 169 -1.18 14.60 14.08
CA PRO A 169 -2.00 15.81 14.15
C PRO A 169 -1.67 16.74 15.34
N HIS A 170 -1.42 16.14 16.51
CA HIS A 170 -1.08 16.90 17.72
C HIS A 170 0.33 17.55 17.71
N GLN A 171 1.19 17.17 16.78
CA GLN A 171 2.53 17.73 16.62
C GLN A 171 2.56 18.93 15.67
N LEU A 172 1.50 19.13 14.91
CA LEU A 172 1.34 20.28 14.02
C LEU A 172 0.82 21.50 14.81
N LYS A 173 1.07 22.71 14.31
CA LYS A 173 0.78 23.95 15.08
C LYS A 173 -0.51 24.65 14.65
N THR A 174 -0.83 24.59 13.37
CA THR A 174 -1.93 25.36 12.78
C THR A 174 -2.96 24.46 12.09
N ALA A 175 -4.19 24.94 11.95
CA ALA A 175 -5.22 24.23 11.19
C ALA A 175 -4.83 24.01 9.71
N GLN A 176 -4.06 24.95 9.14
CA GLN A 176 -3.56 24.80 7.77
C GLN A 176 -2.54 23.68 7.65
N GLU A 177 -1.61 23.55 8.59
CA GLU A 177 -0.64 22.43 8.60
C GLU A 177 -1.34 21.09 8.73
N ASP A 178 -2.34 20.97 9.63
CA ASP A 178 -3.14 19.74 9.73
C ASP A 178 -3.89 19.43 8.42
N TYR A 179 -4.56 20.44 7.83
CA TYR A 179 -5.26 20.24 6.57
C TYR A 179 -4.32 19.77 5.44
N LEU A 180 -3.17 20.42 5.29
CA LEU A 180 -2.21 20.07 4.24
C LEU A 180 -1.63 18.67 4.46
N MET A 181 -1.32 18.31 5.72
CA MET A 181 -0.87 16.96 6.04
C MET A 181 -1.98 15.93 5.81
N GLY A 182 -3.20 16.21 6.23
CA GLY A 182 -4.35 15.33 5.98
C GLY A 182 -4.58 15.11 4.48
N ASN A 183 -4.49 16.16 3.68
CA ASN A 183 -4.58 16.06 2.22
C ASN A 183 -3.44 15.24 1.63
N HIS A 184 -2.22 15.42 2.11
CA HIS A 184 -1.07 14.62 1.73
C HIS A 184 -1.26 13.12 2.04
N VAL A 185 -1.73 12.79 3.24
CA VAL A 185 -2.05 11.42 3.66
C VAL A 185 -3.10 10.77 2.76
N GLU A 186 -4.15 11.50 2.40
CA GLU A 186 -5.16 11.02 1.44
C GLU A 186 -4.56 10.84 0.04
N GLN A 187 -3.64 11.71 -0.36
CA GLN A 187 -2.93 11.58 -1.62
C GLN A 187 -2.06 10.33 -1.68
N TYR A 188 -1.35 10.01 -0.63
CA TYR A 188 -0.52 8.80 -0.55
C TYR A 188 -1.34 7.53 -0.32
N ARG A 189 -2.63 7.68 0.03
CA ARG A 189 -3.51 6.56 0.36
C ARG A 189 -2.91 5.61 1.38
N ASP A 190 -2.23 6.16 2.37
CA ASP A 190 -1.65 5.38 3.44
C ASP A 190 -2.74 4.54 4.14
N PRO A 191 -2.59 3.20 4.22
CA PRO A 191 -3.62 2.36 4.83
C PRO A 191 -3.74 2.57 6.33
N SER A 192 -2.68 3.07 6.98
CA SER A 192 -2.60 3.25 8.43
C SER A 192 -3.09 4.61 8.88
N TRP A 193 -2.87 5.65 8.09
CA TRP A 193 -3.19 7.03 8.41
C TRP A 193 -4.36 7.51 7.56
N LYS A 194 -5.25 8.29 8.18
CA LYS A 194 -6.43 8.82 7.51
C LYS A 194 -6.46 10.35 7.61
N GLY A 195 -6.69 11.01 6.49
CA GLY A 195 -6.81 12.47 6.43
C GLY A 195 -7.86 13.03 7.37
N ARG A 196 -8.96 12.30 7.57
CA ARG A 196 -10.03 12.62 8.52
C ARG A 196 -9.52 12.98 9.92
N GLU A 197 -8.49 12.31 10.44
CA GLU A 197 -7.96 12.57 11.78
C GLU A 197 -7.28 13.95 11.85
N TYR A 198 -6.57 14.32 10.80
CA TYR A 198 -5.97 15.63 10.64
C TYR A 198 -7.00 16.74 10.44
N TYR A 199 -8.01 16.49 9.59
CA TYR A 199 -9.07 17.46 9.36
C TYR A 199 -9.87 17.77 10.64
N ARG A 200 -10.09 16.73 11.47
CA ARG A 200 -10.75 16.92 12.77
C ARG A 200 -9.94 17.79 13.69
N VAL A 201 -8.62 17.55 13.81
CA VAL A 201 -7.73 18.39 14.64
C VAL A 201 -7.59 19.80 14.06
N ALA A 202 -7.56 19.97 12.74
CA ALA A 202 -7.64 21.28 12.11
C ALA A 202 -8.90 22.04 12.56
N LEU A 203 -10.05 21.38 12.62
CA LEU A 203 -11.33 21.97 13.06
C LEU A 203 -11.44 22.18 14.58
N GLU A 204 -10.64 21.50 15.38
CA GLU A 204 -10.47 21.77 16.81
C GLU A 204 -9.67 23.07 17.02
N LYS A 205 -8.64 23.32 16.20
CA LYS A 205 -7.81 24.53 16.22
C LYS A 205 -8.53 25.75 15.63
N ASP A 206 -9.22 25.56 14.50
CA ASP A 206 -10.03 26.58 13.84
C ASP A 206 -11.36 25.98 13.36
N PRO A 207 -12.46 26.15 14.12
CA PRO A 207 -13.77 25.61 13.77
C PRO A 207 -14.38 26.18 12.49
N GLU A 208 -13.88 27.30 11.98
CA GLU A 208 -14.33 27.95 10.74
C GLU A 208 -13.37 27.72 9.56
N TYR A 209 -12.36 26.84 9.68
CA TYR A 209 -11.40 26.56 8.63
C TYR A 209 -12.06 25.79 7.46
N VAL A 210 -12.47 26.52 6.45
CA VAL A 210 -13.29 26.03 5.33
C VAL A 210 -12.66 24.86 4.58
N PRO A 211 -11.35 24.83 4.25
CA PRO A 211 -10.78 23.68 3.53
C PRO A 211 -10.96 22.36 4.28
N ALA A 212 -10.79 22.34 5.60
CA ALA A 212 -11.02 21.14 6.41
C ALA A 212 -12.50 20.78 6.53
N LEU A 213 -13.42 21.76 6.56
CA LEU A 213 -14.86 21.50 6.55
C LEU A 213 -15.31 20.83 5.24
N ILE A 214 -14.78 21.28 4.10
CA ILE A 214 -15.06 20.66 2.79
C ILE A 214 -14.47 19.25 2.74
N ALA A 215 -13.21 19.06 3.15
CA ALA A 215 -12.57 17.75 3.17
C ALA A 215 -13.31 16.75 4.08
N MET A 216 -13.79 17.17 5.25
CA MET A 216 -14.65 16.34 6.10
C MET A 216 -15.99 16.00 5.45
N ALA A 217 -16.57 16.90 4.68
CA ALA A 217 -17.81 16.63 3.97
C ALA A 217 -17.61 15.63 2.81
N GLU A 218 -16.50 15.73 2.11
CA GLU A 218 -16.06 14.77 1.10
C GLU A 218 -15.82 13.38 1.70
N ASP A 219 -15.08 13.31 2.80
CA ASP A 219 -14.85 12.07 3.55
C ASP A 219 -16.17 11.44 4.04
N CYS A 220 -17.11 12.26 4.55
CA CYS A 220 -18.44 11.81 4.93
C CYS A 220 -19.24 11.27 3.72
N TYR A 221 -19.11 11.84 2.54
CA TYR A 221 -19.72 11.30 1.33
C TYR A 221 -19.12 9.94 0.98
N ASN A 222 -17.80 9.83 0.93
CA ASN A 222 -17.08 8.61 0.58
C ASN A 222 -17.30 7.46 1.57
N THR A 223 -17.72 7.79 2.79
CA THR A 223 -18.02 6.81 3.85
C THR A 223 -19.52 6.67 4.15
N ALA A 224 -20.41 7.22 3.30
CA ALA A 224 -21.86 7.17 3.47
C ALA A 224 -22.42 7.85 4.74
N HIS A 225 -21.65 8.71 5.41
CA HIS A 225 -22.09 9.48 6.59
C HIS A 225 -22.77 10.79 6.16
N TYR A 226 -23.77 10.70 5.29
CA TYR A 226 -24.36 11.83 4.56
C TYR A 226 -24.91 12.93 5.46
N GLU A 227 -25.63 12.57 6.54
CA GLU A 227 -26.20 13.54 7.50
C GLU A 227 -25.10 14.31 8.26
N GLU A 228 -23.99 13.64 8.57
CA GLU A 228 -22.85 14.29 9.21
C GLU A 228 -22.15 15.22 8.23
N GLY A 229 -21.95 14.80 6.99
CA GLY A 229 -21.40 15.62 5.92
C GLY A 229 -22.17 16.93 5.72
N LEU A 230 -23.52 16.87 5.74
CA LEU A 230 -24.36 18.07 5.65
C LEU A 230 -24.12 19.06 6.81
N LYS A 231 -23.74 18.60 8.00
CA LYS A 231 -23.41 19.51 9.12
C LYS A 231 -22.09 20.27 8.86
N TYR A 232 -21.08 19.58 8.29
CA TYR A 232 -19.83 20.25 7.89
C TYR A 232 -20.07 21.25 6.76
N ILE A 233 -20.86 20.89 5.76
CA ILE A 233 -21.25 21.80 4.68
C ILE A 233 -21.99 23.02 5.20
N ALA A 234 -22.93 22.87 6.12
CA ALA A 234 -23.68 24.01 6.68
C ALA A 234 -22.74 24.99 7.42
N ARG A 235 -21.70 24.49 8.09
CA ARG A 235 -20.66 25.34 8.70
C ARG A 235 -19.84 26.07 7.65
N ALA A 236 -19.37 25.35 6.61
CA ALA A 236 -18.61 25.95 5.51
C ALA A 236 -19.42 27.01 4.75
N GLU A 237 -20.69 26.72 4.45
CA GLU A 237 -21.62 27.63 3.76
C GLU A 237 -21.83 28.91 4.57
N LYS A 238 -21.98 28.80 5.90
CA LYS A 238 -22.13 29.98 6.80
C LYS A 238 -20.91 30.91 6.70
N VAL A 239 -19.70 30.37 6.57
CA VAL A 239 -18.49 31.19 6.48
C VAL A 239 -18.34 31.77 5.06
N LEU A 240 -18.39 30.95 4.04
CA LEU A 240 -18.13 31.34 2.65
C LEU A 240 -19.22 32.27 2.12
N CYS A 241 -20.47 32.04 2.46
CA CYS A 241 -21.60 32.84 1.99
C CYS A 241 -21.94 34.02 2.89
N ARG A 242 -21.12 34.32 3.89
CA ARG A 242 -21.35 35.45 4.86
C ARG A 242 -21.57 36.81 4.15
N TRP A 243 -20.77 37.06 3.11
CA TRP A 243 -20.77 38.32 2.40
C TRP A 243 -21.17 38.19 0.92
N ASN A 244 -21.06 37.04 0.37
CA ASN A 244 -21.37 36.74 -1.03
C ASN A 244 -22.08 35.38 -1.14
N GLN A 245 -23.30 35.36 -1.60
CA GLN A 245 -24.10 34.14 -1.81
C GLN A 245 -23.53 33.24 -2.90
N ASN A 246 -22.61 33.76 -3.70
CA ASN A 246 -21.93 33.02 -4.78
C ASN A 246 -20.41 33.04 -4.52
N PRO A 247 -19.90 32.18 -3.62
CA PRO A 247 -18.46 32.07 -3.37
C PRO A 247 -17.76 31.56 -4.64
N GLU A 248 -16.47 31.86 -4.78
CA GLU A 248 -15.65 31.41 -5.89
C GLU A 248 -15.54 29.88 -5.93
N ASP A 249 -15.36 29.25 -4.74
CA ASP A 249 -15.26 27.80 -4.61
C ASP A 249 -16.64 27.13 -4.53
N GLY A 250 -17.09 26.51 -5.61
CA GLY A 250 -18.35 25.78 -5.69
C GLY A 250 -18.38 24.40 -5.07
N ARG A 251 -17.24 23.89 -4.56
CA ARG A 251 -17.18 22.54 -3.96
C ARG A 251 -18.16 22.35 -2.82
N ILE A 252 -18.45 23.41 -2.05
CA ILE A 252 -19.47 23.32 -0.98
C ILE A 252 -20.85 22.91 -1.51
N PHE A 253 -21.26 23.45 -2.65
CA PHE A 253 -22.55 23.10 -3.26
C PHE A 253 -22.49 21.76 -3.98
N TYR A 254 -21.35 21.43 -4.58
CA TYR A 254 -21.14 20.14 -5.22
C TYR A 254 -21.24 19.00 -4.20
N PHE A 255 -20.45 19.05 -3.11
CA PHE A 255 -20.54 18.03 -2.06
C PHE A 255 -21.88 18.04 -1.32
N LYS A 256 -22.51 19.20 -1.14
CA LYS A 256 -23.90 19.25 -0.64
C LYS A 256 -24.86 18.50 -1.56
N GLY A 257 -24.72 18.66 -2.86
CA GLY A 257 -25.49 17.93 -3.85
C GLY A 257 -25.28 16.43 -3.78
N LEU A 258 -24.03 15.99 -3.67
CA LEU A 258 -23.69 14.56 -3.54
C LEU A 258 -24.26 13.96 -2.24
N LEU A 259 -24.13 14.64 -1.12
CA LEU A 259 -24.68 14.20 0.17
C LEU A 259 -26.19 14.08 0.14
N LEU A 260 -26.89 15.05 -0.50
CA LEU A 260 -28.32 15.01 -0.70
C LEU A 260 -28.76 13.88 -1.65
N TRP A 261 -27.95 13.61 -2.68
CA TRP A 261 -28.15 12.47 -3.57
C TRP A 261 -28.05 11.13 -2.82
N GLY A 262 -26.99 10.96 -2.00
CA GLY A 262 -26.84 9.77 -1.15
C GLY A 262 -27.99 9.57 -0.15
N LEU A 263 -28.66 10.66 0.28
CA LEU A 263 -29.90 10.62 1.09
C LEU A 263 -31.18 10.43 0.27
N HIS A 264 -31.08 10.17 -1.02
CA HIS A 264 -32.22 10.07 -1.94
C HIS A 264 -33.11 11.34 -2.01
N ARG A 265 -32.52 12.51 -1.66
CA ARG A 265 -33.19 13.83 -1.76
C ARG A 265 -32.93 14.44 -3.15
N GLU A 266 -33.42 13.76 -4.17
CA GLU A 266 -33.12 14.04 -5.58
C GLU A 266 -33.43 15.50 -5.98
N TYR A 267 -34.58 16.03 -5.55
CA TYR A 267 -34.95 17.41 -5.90
C TYR A 267 -33.97 18.42 -5.32
N ASP A 268 -33.65 18.27 -4.03
CA ASP A 268 -32.71 19.17 -3.34
C ASP A 268 -31.29 19.03 -3.90
N ALA A 269 -30.87 17.82 -4.27
CA ALA A 269 -29.59 17.55 -4.92
C ALA A 269 -29.51 18.29 -6.27
N TYR A 270 -30.53 18.17 -7.08
CA TYR A 270 -30.61 18.79 -8.40
C TYR A 270 -30.47 20.33 -8.33
N GLU A 271 -31.24 20.99 -7.47
CA GLU A 271 -31.17 22.44 -7.27
C GLU A 271 -29.79 22.89 -6.76
N THR A 272 -29.24 22.11 -5.83
CA THR A 272 -27.94 22.41 -5.22
C THR A 272 -26.79 22.23 -6.23
N LEU A 273 -26.84 21.19 -7.07
CA LEU A 273 -25.87 20.97 -8.11
C LEU A 273 -25.87 22.08 -9.17
N PHE A 274 -27.05 22.62 -9.55
CA PHE A 274 -27.09 23.81 -10.41
C PHE A 274 -26.42 25.02 -9.78
N LYS A 275 -26.53 25.18 -8.46
CA LYS A 275 -25.82 26.23 -7.76
C LYS A 275 -24.29 26.01 -7.83
N ALA A 276 -23.84 24.78 -7.74
CA ALA A 276 -22.41 24.42 -7.86
C ALA A 276 -21.84 24.82 -9.23
N THR A 277 -22.61 24.72 -10.30
CA THR A 277 -22.14 25.02 -11.68
C THR A 277 -21.83 26.51 -11.94
N TRP A 278 -22.02 27.38 -10.96
CA TRP A 278 -21.56 28.77 -11.03
C TRP A 278 -20.03 28.88 -10.85
N SER A 279 -19.40 27.83 -10.38
CA SER A 279 -17.94 27.74 -10.20
C SER A 279 -17.36 26.77 -11.22
N ASP A 280 -16.36 27.22 -11.95
CA ASP A 280 -15.77 26.50 -13.08
C ASP A 280 -15.17 25.14 -12.68
N ASN A 281 -14.59 25.03 -11.50
CA ASN A 281 -13.92 23.83 -10.98
C ASN A 281 -14.84 22.61 -10.76
N VAL A 282 -16.15 22.79 -10.70
CA VAL A 282 -17.12 21.71 -10.45
C VAL A 282 -18.23 21.61 -11.50
N ILE A 283 -18.14 22.34 -12.61
CA ILE A 283 -19.17 22.31 -13.65
C ILE A 283 -19.35 20.89 -14.21
N SER A 284 -18.28 20.25 -14.62
CA SER A 284 -18.35 18.95 -15.29
C SER A 284 -18.94 17.88 -14.39
N PRO A 285 -18.43 17.64 -13.17
CA PRO A 285 -18.99 16.60 -12.31
C PRO A 285 -20.42 16.92 -11.85
N ALA A 286 -20.77 18.20 -11.62
CA ALA A 286 -22.13 18.58 -11.26
C ALA A 286 -23.11 18.36 -12.41
N MET A 287 -22.75 18.73 -13.64
CA MET A 287 -23.58 18.54 -14.82
C MET A 287 -23.75 17.07 -15.18
N THR A 288 -22.78 16.23 -14.88
CA THR A 288 -22.88 14.77 -15.07
C THR A 288 -24.01 14.20 -14.22
N LEU A 289 -24.05 14.54 -12.94
CA LEU A 289 -25.10 14.06 -12.04
C LEU A 289 -26.46 14.70 -12.37
N ILE A 290 -26.50 15.99 -12.77
CA ILE A 290 -27.71 16.64 -13.25
C ILE A 290 -28.26 15.90 -14.47
N ALA A 291 -27.41 15.54 -15.44
CA ALA A 291 -27.83 14.78 -16.63
C ALA A 291 -28.36 13.38 -16.26
N ALA A 292 -27.76 12.71 -15.29
CA ALA A 292 -28.30 11.44 -14.77
C ALA A 292 -29.70 11.62 -14.15
N ILE A 293 -29.89 12.65 -13.33
CA ILE A 293 -31.20 12.96 -12.74
C ILE A 293 -32.25 13.29 -13.82
N ASP A 294 -31.88 14.00 -14.87
CA ASP A 294 -32.80 14.25 -15.99
C ASP A 294 -33.21 12.95 -16.71
N GLY A 295 -32.25 12.02 -16.85
CA GLY A 295 -32.52 10.68 -17.37
C GLY A 295 -33.56 9.92 -16.49
N ARG A 296 -33.43 9.95 -15.17
CA ARG A 296 -34.41 9.38 -14.23
C ARG A 296 -35.80 9.97 -14.40
N ARG A 297 -35.88 11.27 -14.74
CA ARG A 297 -37.12 11.99 -14.99
C ARG A 297 -37.65 11.78 -16.39
N HIS A 298 -36.95 10.98 -17.20
CA HIS A 298 -37.21 10.78 -18.64
C HIS A 298 -37.22 12.08 -19.45
N ASP A 299 -36.54 13.12 -18.99
CA ASP A 299 -36.31 14.37 -19.73
C ASP A 299 -35.05 14.25 -20.59
N TRP A 300 -35.16 13.44 -21.64
CA TRP A 300 -34.02 13.14 -22.53
C TRP A 300 -33.43 14.38 -23.21
N ARG A 301 -34.25 15.41 -23.39
CA ARG A 301 -33.76 16.70 -23.96
C ARG A 301 -32.81 17.39 -23.01
N LYS A 302 -33.20 17.53 -21.75
CA LYS A 302 -32.33 18.12 -20.73
C LYS A 302 -31.11 17.27 -20.45
N MET A 303 -31.27 15.95 -20.39
CA MET A 303 -30.14 15.02 -20.26
C MET A 303 -29.09 15.29 -21.34
N LYS A 304 -29.51 15.41 -22.62
CA LYS A 304 -28.65 15.74 -23.75
C LYS A 304 -27.97 17.12 -23.59
N GLU A 305 -28.74 18.15 -23.22
CA GLU A 305 -28.24 19.52 -23.05
C GLU A 305 -27.20 19.62 -21.92
N HIS A 306 -27.44 18.98 -20.78
CA HIS A 306 -26.56 19.02 -19.64
C HIS A 306 -25.32 18.16 -19.84
N ALA A 307 -25.45 16.99 -20.44
CA ALA A 307 -24.32 16.18 -20.86
C ALA A 307 -23.40 16.94 -21.83
N ALA A 308 -23.99 17.59 -22.83
CA ALA A 308 -23.26 18.45 -23.77
C ALA A 308 -22.59 19.64 -23.09
N TYR A 309 -23.17 20.15 -21.99
CA TYR A 309 -22.55 21.24 -21.21
C TYR A 309 -21.32 20.76 -20.45
N ALA A 310 -21.39 19.58 -19.82
CA ALA A 310 -20.21 18.95 -19.19
C ALA A 310 -19.09 18.73 -20.23
N MET A 311 -19.41 18.17 -21.40
CA MET A 311 -18.46 17.90 -22.48
C MET A 311 -17.78 19.18 -23.04
N ARG A 312 -18.38 20.36 -22.92
CA ARG A 312 -17.70 21.61 -23.28
C ARG A 312 -16.54 21.96 -22.38
N LYS A 313 -16.56 21.48 -21.14
CA LYS A 313 -15.47 21.65 -20.17
C LYS A 313 -14.45 20.51 -20.28
N GLU A 314 -14.96 19.30 -20.44
CA GLU A 314 -14.16 18.07 -20.54
C GLU A 314 -14.61 17.27 -21.75
N LYS A 315 -13.96 17.51 -22.88
CA LYS A 315 -14.36 16.94 -24.18
C LYS A 315 -14.40 15.41 -24.17
N GLU A 316 -13.50 14.78 -23.47
CA GLU A 316 -13.37 13.32 -23.42
C GLU A 316 -14.11 12.69 -22.22
N HIS A 317 -15.05 13.39 -21.61
CA HIS A 317 -15.81 12.89 -20.49
C HIS A 317 -16.66 11.67 -20.87
N ALA A 318 -16.19 10.47 -20.51
CA ALA A 318 -16.73 9.18 -20.95
C ALA A 318 -18.24 9.03 -20.68
N ILE A 319 -18.66 9.24 -19.40
CA ILE A 319 -20.07 9.08 -19.01
C ILE A 319 -20.96 10.06 -19.75
N CYS A 320 -20.59 11.34 -19.84
CA CYS A 320 -21.40 12.36 -20.50
C CYS A 320 -21.52 12.14 -21.99
N ARG A 321 -20.45 11.70 -22.66
CA ARG A 321 -20.50 11.31 -24.08
C ARG A 321 -21.52 10.20 -24.30
N THR A 322 -21.50 9.19 -23.43
CA THR A 322 -22.46 8.07 -23.51
C THR A 322 -23.87 8.49 -23.17
N TYR A 323 -24.09 9.32 -22.14
CA TYR A 323 -25.40 9.85 -21.81
C TYR A 323 -25.97 10.73 -22.91
N HIS A 324 -25.14 11.53 -23.57
CA HIS A 324 -25.54 12.32 -24.71
C HIS A 324 -26.03 11.43 -25.86
N ALA A 325 -25.28 10.38 -26.19
CA ALA A 325 -25.68 9.43 -27.23
C ALA A 325 -26.97 8.66 -26.87
N ILE A 326 -27.11 8.22 -25.62
CA ILE A 326 -28.35 7.57 -25.13
C ILE A 326 -29.53 8.52 -25.23
N ALA A 327 -29.37 9.79 -24.86
CA ALA A 327 -30.43 10.80 -25.01
C ALA A 327 -30.84 11.00 -26.48
N ASP A 328 -29.89 11.04 -27.40
CA ASP A 328 -30.18 11.11 -28.84
C ASP A 328 -31.00 9.91 -29.33
N TYR A 329 -30.61 8.68 -28.90
CA TYR A 329 -31.38 7.48 -29.18
C TYR A 329 -32.83 7.58 -28.69
N LYS A 330 -33.01 7.99 -27.45
CA LYS A 330 -34.32 8.17 -26.78
C LYS A 330 -35.17 9.27 -27.43
N LEU A 331 -34.55 10.26 -28.07
CA LEU A 331 -35.18 11.33 -28.83
C LEU A 331 -35.48 10.94 -30.29
N GLY A 332 -35.08 9.74 -30.73
CA GLY A 332 -35.34 9.20 -32.07
C GLY A 332 -34.22 9.41 -33.08
N ASP A 333 -33.09 10.03 -32.73
CA ASP A 333 -31.91 10.10 -33.56
C ASP A 333 -31.04 8.84 -33.41
N VAL A 334 -31.57 7.73 -33.88
CA VAL A 334 -30.91 6.41 -33.82
C VAL A 334 -29.56 6.42 -34.56
N GLY A 335 -29.53 7.02 -35.77
CA GLY A 335 -28.32 7.07 -36.58
C GLY A 335 -27.18 7.86 -35.93
N GLY A 336 -27.50 9.04 -35.39
CA GLY A 336 -26.57 9.90 -34.68
C GLY A 336 -26.06 9.25 -33.41
N ALA A 337 -26.94 8.63 -32.63
CA ALA A 337 -26.58 7.93 -31.39
C ALA A 337 -25.58 6.78 -31.62
N LEU A 338 -25.87 5.90 -32.58
CA LEU A 338 -24.95 4.79 -32.91
C LEU A 338 -23.64 5.29 -33.50
N ALA A 339 -23.62 6.39 -34.24
CA ALA A 339 -22.37 6.98 -34.74
C ALA A 339 -21.51 7.51 -33.63
N GLN A 340 -22.10 8.23 -32.65
CA GLN A 340 -21.40 8.72 -31.45
C GLN A 340 -20.84 7.59 -30.60
N LEU A 341 -21.64 6.55 -30.32
CA LEU A 341 -21.16 5.40 -29.51
C LEU A 341 -19.99 4.68 -30.21
N ARG A 342 -20.03 4.56 -31.58
CA ARG A 342 -18.89 4.01 -32.31
C ARG A 342 -17.65 4.87 -32.22
N GLU A 343 -17.80 6.19 -32.23
CA GLU A 343 -16.67 7.11 -32.06
C GLU A 343 -16.05 6.97 -30.65
N ILE A 344 -16.88 6.89 -29.61
CA ILE A 344 -16.40 6.68 -28.24
C ILE A 344 -15.61 5.36 -28.12
N VAL A 345 -16.18 4.26 -28.58
CA VAL A 345 -15.54 2.94 -28.55
C VAL A 345 -14.28 2.87 -29.42
N ALA A 346 -14.20 3.67 -30.50
CA ALA A 346 -12.99 3.75 -31.30
C ALA A 346 -11.88 4.57 -30.63
N SER A 347 -12.24 5.59 -29.84
CA SER A 347 -11.26 6.39 -29.06
C SER A 347 -10.83 5.68 -27.77
N ASP A 348 -11.76 5.01 -27.10
CA ASP A 348 -11.48 4.20 -25.90
C ASP A 348 -12.18 2.84 -26.01
N ARG A 349 -11.37 1.81 -26.21
CA ARG A 349 -11.85 0.43 -26.34
C ARG A 349 -12.30 -0.17 -25.00
N LEU A 350 -11.95 0.44 -23.89
CA LEU A 350 -12.30 0.01 -22.52
C LEU A 350 -13.44 0.83 -21.91
N ASP A 351 -14.07 1.75 -22.66
CA ASP A 351 -15.31 2.39 -22.22
C ASP A 351 -16.46 1.36 -22.27
N HIS A 352 -16.61 0.60 -21.18
CA HIS A 352 -17.58 -0.47 -21.08
C HIS A 352 -19.03 0.03 -21.08
N LEU A 353 -19.30 1.25 -20.58
CA LEU A 353 -20.63 1.83 -20.62
C LEU A 353 -21.06 2.12 -22.08
N ALA A 354 -20.19 2.76 -22.87
CA ALA A 354 -20.44 3.04 -24.26
C ALA A 354 -20.52 1.76 -25.10
N ARG A 355 -19.62 0.79 -24.83
CA ARG A 355 -19.65 -0.52 -25.53
C ARG A 355 -20.95 -1.28 -25.30
N PHE A 356 -21.41 -1.34 -24.05
CA PHE A 356 -22.69 -1.96 -23.73
C PHE A 356 -23.85 -1.23 -24.39
N ALA A 357 -23.90 0.09 -24.30
CA ALA A 357 -24.95 0.90 -24.96
C ALA A 357 -24.97 0.69 -26.46
N LEU A 358 -23.78 0.64 -27.11
CA LEU A 358 -23.67 0.36 -28.54
C LEU A 358 -24.22 -1.03 -28.89
N ALA A 359 -23.79 -2.08 -28.18
CA ALA A 359 -24.24 -3.44 -28.41
C ALA A 359 -25.74 -3.58 -28.21
N TYR A 360 -26.26 -3.01 -27.12
CA TYR A 360 -27.69 -3.05 -26.80
C TYR A 360 -28.55 -2.38 -27.87
N TYR A 361 -28.20 -1.16 -28.28
CA TYR A 361 -28.99 -0.44 -29.31
C TYR A 361 -28.80 -0.98 -30.71
N ALA A 362 -27.58 -1.37 -31.11
CA ALA A 362 -27.34 -1.99 -32.42
C ALA A 362 -28.10 -3.29 -32.57
N GLN A 363 -28.23 -4.09 -31.50
CA GLN A 363 -29.04 -5.32 -31.52
C GLN A 363 -30.52 -4.99 -31.62
N ALA A 364 -31.03 -4.02 -30.85
CA ALA A 364 -32.44 -3.60 -30.92
C ALA A 364 -32.86 -3.13 -32.30
N GLU A 365 -31.98 -2.46 -33.03
CA GLU A 365 -32.21 -1.95 -34.40
C GLU A 365 -31.84 -2.96 -35.50
N GLY A 366 -31.27 -4.10 -35.17
CA GLY A 366 -30.82 -5.10 -36.12
C GLY A 366 -29.65 -4.67 -37.04
N VAL A 367 -28.81 -3.74 -36.58
CA VAL A 367 -27.69 -3.14 -37.35
C VAL A 367 -26.33 -3.42 -36.76
N VAL A 368 -26.18 -4.53 -36.07
CA VAL A 368 -24.93 -4.98 -35.40
C VAL A 368 -23.81 -5.15 -36.43
N LYS A 369 -22.67 -4.49 -36.21
CA LYS A 369 -21.46 -4.70 -37.01
C LYS A 369 -20.51 -5.65 -36.30
N LYS A 370 -19.46 -6.09 -37.00
CA LYS A 370 -18.39 -6.92 -36.40
C LYS A 370 -17.75 -6.22 -35.17
N GLY A 371 -17.74 -6.88 -34.06
CA GLY A 371 -17.21 -6.36 -32.79
C GLY A 371 -18.19 -5.51 -31.97
N GLU A 372 -19.48 -5.42 -32.39
CA GLU A 372 -20.52 -4.64 -31.71
C GLU A 372 -21.62 -5.53 -31.10
N SER A 373 -21.50 -6.84 -31.09
CA SER A 373 -22.51 -7.72 -30.49
C SER A 373 -22.41 -7.76 -28.97
N MET A 374 -23.49 -8.22 -28.32
CA MET A 374 -23.44 -8.51 -26.87
C MET A 374 -22.36 -9.53 -26.53
N ALA A 375 -22.16 -10.53 -27.40
CA ALA A 375 -21.06 -11.50 -27.19
C ALA A 375 -19.68 -10.85 -27.28
N ASP A 376 -19.49 -9.89 -28.22
CA ASP A 376 -18.24 -9.11 -28.29
C ASP A 376 -18.03 -8.23 -27.04
N PHE A 377 -19.11 -7.67 -26.47
CA PHE A 377 -19.04 -6.92 -25.22
C PHE A 377 -18.55 -7.79 -24.07
N TYR A 378 -19.23 -8.93 -23.81
CA TYR A 378 -18.83 -9.82 -22.71
C TYR A 378 -17.46 -10.45 -22.95
N GLY A 379 -17.11 -10.78 -24.18
CA GLY A 379 -15.81 -11.32 -24.54
C GLY A 379 -14.62 -10.37 -24.29
N MET A 380 -14.88 -9.09 -24.03
CA MET A 380 -13.86 -8.09 -23.70
C MET A 380 -13.69 -7.87 -22.18
N LEU A 381 -14.46 -8.54 -21.35
CA LEU A 381 -14.40 -8.40 -19.91
C LEU A 381 -13.39 -9.41 -19.32
N TYR A 382 -12.15 -8.98 -19.08
CA TYR A 382 -11.07 -9.90 -18.72
C TYR A 382 -10.89 -10.08 -17.22
N SER A 383 -10.75 -9.00 -16.46
CA SER A 383 -10.29 -9.09 -15.10
C SER A 383 -11.39 -9.50 -14.10
N ASN A 384 -12.46 -8.72 -14.05
CA ASN A 384 -13.62 -8.99 -13.20
C ASN A 384 -14.92 -8.65 -13.94
N PRO A 385 -15.43 -9.58 -14.76
CA PRO A 385 -16.64 -9.36 -15.53
C PRO A 385 -17.85 -8.95 -14.69
N SER A 386 -18.04 -9.57 -13.54
CA SER A 386 -19.17 -9.27 -12.67
C SER A 386 -19.11 -7.84 -12.15
N GLN A 387 -17.95 -7.39 -11.68
CA GLN A 387 -17.82 -6.03 -11.15
C GLN A 387 -17.98 -4.99 -12.25
N THR A 388 -17.41 -5.23 -13.43
CA THR A 388 -17.58 -4.33 -14.57
C THR A 388 -19.06 -4.22 -14.97
N CYS A 389 -19.81 -5.32 -14.99
CA CYS A 389 -21.24 -5.30 -15.28
C CYS A 389 -22.05 -4.61 -14.17
N ILE A 390 -21.67 -4.75 -12.91
CA ILE A 390 -22.26 -4.00 -11.79
C ILE A 390 -22.04 -2.50 -11.98
N ASP A 391 -20.84 -2.08 -12.30
CA ASP A 391 -20.49 -0.66 -12.51
C ASP A 391 -21.28 -0.05 -13.66
N VAL A 392 -21.40 -0.77 -14.78
CA VAL A 392 -22.24 -0.35 -15.92
C VAL A 392 -23.72 -0.29 -15.51
N ALA A 393 -24.21 -1.30 -14.78
CA ALA A 393 -25.62 -1.35 -14.34
C ALA A 393 -25.95 -0.19 -13.39
N LEU A 394 -25.09 0.12 -12.43
CA LEU A 394 -25.31 1.20 -11.47
C LEU A 394 -25.28 2.58 -12.15
N ASN A 395 -24.35 2.84 -13.08
CA ASN A 395 -24.34 4.06 -13.89
C ASN A 395 -25.63 4.21 -14.73
N LEU A 396 -26.16 3.11 -15.26
CA LEU A 396 -27.44 3.12 -15.99
C LEU A 396 -28.63 3.35 -15.04
N MET A 397 -28.59 2.79 -13.83
CA MET A 397 -29.60 3.05 -12.79
C MET A 397 -29.64 4.51 -12.36
N ASP A 398 -28.47 5.15 -12.25
CA ASP A 398 -28.39 6.59 -11.95
C ASP A 398 -29.06 7.44 -13.01
N ALA A 399 -29.00 7.01 -14.26
CA ALA A 399 -29.69 7.66 -15.38
C ALA A 399 -31.13 7.15 -15.61
N GLY A 400 -31.71 6.33 -14.72
CA GLY A 400 -33.06 5.82 -14.83
C GLY A 400 -33.27 4.78 -15.94
N LEU A 401 -32.23 4.13 -16.40
CA LEU A 401 -32.24 3.14 -17.49
C LEU A 401 -32.30 1.71 -16.96
N ALA A 402 -33.28 1.42 -16.09
CA ALA A 402 -33.40 0.15 -15.38
C ALA A 402 -33.43 -1.08 -16.29
N ASP A 403 -34.09 -0.98 -17.47
CA ASP A 403 -34.17 -2.08 -18.44
C ASP A 403 -32.76 -2.43 -18.97
N MET A 404 -31.94 -1.44 -19.27
CA MET A 404 -30.57 -1.63 -19.72
C MET A 404 -29.69 -2.16 -18.60
N ALA A 405 -29.86 -1.64 -17.39
CA ALA A 405 -29.15 -2.08 -16.20
C ALA A 405 -29.45 -3.56 -15.86
N ALA A 406 -30.70 -3.97 -15.97
CA ALA A 406 -31.05 -5.39 -15.83
C ALA A 406 -30.44 -6.23 -16.96
N ALA A 407 -30.52 -5.76 -18.20
CA ALA A 407 -30.05 -6.49 -19.36
C ALA A 407 -28.54 -6.80 -19.33
N VAL A 408 -27.69 -5.87 -18.84
CA VAL A 408 -26.23 -6.11 -18.74
C VAL A 408 -25.92 -7.21 -17.73
N LEU A 409 -26.65 -7.30 -16.64
CA LEU A 409 -26.44 -8.34 -15.63
C LEU A 409 -27.08 -9.67 -16.03
N GLN A 410 -28.29 -9.67 -16.64
CA GLN A 410 -28.93 -10.88 -17.14
C GLN A 410 -28.11 -11.55 -18.25
N GLY A 411 -27.55 -10.75 -19.16
CA GLY A 411 -26.70 -11.29 -20.22
C GLY A 411 -25.41 -11.91 -19.71
N LEU A 412 -24.89 -11.45 -18.58
CA LEU A 412 -23.70 -12.04 -17.94
C LEU A 412 -23.95 -13.48 -17.47
N GLU A 413 -25.17 -13.81 -17.03
CA GLU A 413 -25.53 -15.15 -16.53
C GLU A 413 -25.29 -16.26 -17.56
N THR A 414 -25.41 -15.93 -18.86
CA THR A 414 -25.26 -16.88 -19.97
C THR A 414 -24.06 -16.59 -20.88
N ALA A 415 -23.32 -15.54 -20.61
CA ALA A 415 -22.18 -15.12 -21.44
C ALA A 415 -20.99 -16.07 -21.29
N GLU A 416 -20.32 -16.34 -22.41
CA GLU A 416 -18.98 -16.92 -22.38
C GLU A 416 -17.98 -15.79 -22.05
N VAL A 417 -17.60 -15.69 -20.78
CA VAL A 417 -16.56 -14.77 -20.32
C VAL A 417 -15.32 -15.54 -19.94
N TRP A 418 -14.16 -14.99 -20.29
CA TRP A 418 -12.89 -15.55 -19.86
C TRP A 418 -12.60 -15.07 -18.43
N HIS A 419 -12.45 -16.02 -17.49
CA HIS A 419 -12.04 -15.71 -16.12
C HIS A 419 -11.41 -16.93 -15.47
N ASP A 420 -10.50 -16.69 -14.53
CA ASP A 420 -9.79 -17.76 -13.80
C ASP A 420 -10.66 -18.44 -12.73
N TRP A 421 -11.83 -17.91 -12.41
CA TRP A 421 -12.62 -18.23 -11.20
C TRP A 421 -13.84 -19.12 -11.44
N ASN A 422 -14.10 -19.62 -12.60
CA ASN A 422 -15.22 -20.50 -12.95
C ASN A 422 -16.65 -20.05 -12.56
N LEU A 423 -16.85 -18.76 -12.21
CA LEU A 423 -18.14 -18.23 -11.84
C LEU A 423 -18.54 -17.12 -12.82
N PRO A 424 -19.53 -17.35 -13.68
CA PRO A 424 -19.94 -16.36 -14.68
C PRO A 424 -20.54 -15.08 -14.06
N MET A 425 -21.15 -15.19 -12.89
CA MET A 425 -21.82 -14.09 -12.21
C MET A 425 -21.58 -14.18 -10.70
N SER A 426 -21.07 -13.10 -10.09
CA SER A 426 -20.78 -13.04 -8.67
C SER A 426 -22.03 -12.91 -7.79
N THR A 427 -21.90 -13.22 -6.53
CA THR A 427 -22.95 -13.01 -5.50
C THR A 427 -23.50 -11.59 -5.50
N MET A 428 -22.60 -10.57 -5.59
CA MET A 428 -23.04 -9.16 -5.66
C MET A 428 -23.80 -8.85 -6.94
N ALA A 429 -23.41 -9.41 -8.08
CA ALA A 429 -24.14 -9.21 -9.34
C ALA A 429 -25.56 -9.77 -9.25
N HIS A 430 -25.74 -10.92 -8.60
CA HIS A 430 -27.09 -11.47 -8.34
C HIS A 430 -27.91 -10.58 -7.42
N TYR A 431 -27.35 -10.07 -6.30
CA TYR A 431 -28.07 -9.14 -5.42
C TYR A 431 -28.40 -7.84 -6.14
N THR A 432 -27.46 -7.31 -6.94
CA THR A 432 -27.71 -6.08 -7.71
C THR A 432 -28.83 -6.25 -8.72
N LEU A 433 -28.82 -7.34 -9.49
CA LEU A 433 -29.89 -7.63 -10.44
C LEU A 433 -31.25 -7.82 -9.70
N ALA A 434 -31.24 -8.53 -8.57
CA ALA A 434 -32.46 -8.71 -7.76
C ALA A 434 -33.04 -7.36 -7.29
N CYS A 435 -32.18 -6.45 -6.82
CA CYS A 435 -32.59 -5.11 -6.41
C CYS A 435 -33.17 -4.31 -7.57
N ILE A 436 -32.54 -4.34 -8.77
CA ILE A 436 -33.01 -3.65 -9.97
C ILE A 436 -34.39 -4.20 -10.39
N CYS A 437 -34.52 -5.52 -10.52
CA CYS A 437 -35.78 -6.17 -10.91
C CYS A 437 -36.90 -5.92 -9.88
N GLY A 438 -36.58 -5.98 -8.58
CA GLY A 438 -37.54 -5.68 -7.52
C GLY A 438 -38.09 -4.24 -7.59
N LYS A 439 -37.21 -3.27 -7.81
CA LYS A 439 -37.59 -1.84 -8.00
C LYS A 439 -38.40 -1.63 -9.29
N ALA A 440 -38.15 -2.44 -10.31
CA ALA A 440 -38.91 -2.43 -11.56
C ALA A 440 -40.27 -3.17 -11.50
N GLY A 441 -40.57 -3.83 -10.37
CA GLY A 441 -41.82 -4.58 -10.18
C GLY A 441 -41.76 -6.05 -10.62
N ASP A 442 -40.62 -6.54 -11.12
CA ASP A 442 -40.39 -7.95 -11.44
C ASP A 442 -39.96 -8.71 -10.18
N GLY A 443 -40.96 -9.02 -9.33
CA GLY A 443 -40.74 -9.72 -8.08
C GLY A 443 -40.29 -11.17 -8.25
N GLU A 444 -40.65 -11.83 -9.36
CA GLU A 444 -40.29 -13.24 -9.59
C GLU A 444 -38.76 -13.35 -9.90
N THR A 445 -38.27 -12.57 -10.84
CA THR A 445 -36.85 -12.51 -11.14
C THR A 445 -36.04 -12.06 -9.93
N ALA A 446 -36.52 -11.04 -9.18
CA ALA A 446 -35.86 -10.58 -7.97
C ALA A 446 -35.74 -11.70 -6.91
N ALA A 447 -36.80 -12.45 -6.67
CA ALA A 447 -36.81 -13.56 -5.71
C ALA A 447 -35.84 -14.68 -6.14
N ARG A 448 -35.83 -15.03 -7.42
CA ARG A 448 -34.91 -16.04 -7.98
C ARG A 448 -33.46 -15.67 -7.75
N HIS A 449 -33.09 -14.43 -8.10
CA HIS A 449 -31.69 -14.00 -7.95
C HIS A 449 -31.27 -13.84 -6.48
N ARG A 450 -32.15 -13.40 -5.57
CA ARG A 450 -31.86 -13.41 -4.12
C ARG A 450 -31.63 -14.82 -3.60
N ALA A 451 -32.43 -15.79 -4.05
CA ALA A 451 -32.23 -17.19 -3.65
C ALA A 451 -30.88 -17.73 -4.14
N VAL A 452 -30.54 -17.49 -5.39
CA VAL A 452 -29.22 -17.88 -5.92
C VAL A 452 -28.09 -17.21 -5.13
N ALA A 453 -28.16 -15.89 -4.90
CA ALA A 453 -27.15 -15.17 -4.16
C ALA A 453 -26.95 -15.69 -2.73
N SER A 454 -28.04 -16.04 -2.03
CA SER A 454 -27.97 -16.54 -0.65
C SER A 454 -27.28 -17.90 -0.52
N GLU A 455 -27.25 -18.71 -1.57
CA GLU A 455 -26.60 -20.01 -1.64
C GLU A 455 -25.26 -19.98 -2.41
N HIS A 456 -24.95 -18.86 -3.07
CA HIS A 456 -23.77 -18.71 -3.91
C HIS A 456 -22.50 -18.50 -3.07
N PRO A 457 -21.32 -18.98 -3.52
CA PRO A 457 -20.08 -18.70 -2.84
C PRO A 457 -19.82 -17.19 -2.72
N TYR A 458 -19.45 -16.75 -1.54
CA TYR A 458 -19.06 -15.37 -1.23
C TYR A 458 -17.57 -15.11 -1.42
N VAL A 459 -16.83 -16.13 -1.81
CA VAL A 459 -15.39 -16.06 -2.11
C VAL A 459 -15.18 -15.07 -3.26
N ASP A 460 -14.19 -14.19 -3.11
CA ASP A 460 -13.85 -13.16 -4.08
C ASP A 460 -14.97 -12.13 -4.35
N THR A 461 -15.85 -11.92 -3.36
CA THR A 461 -16.91 -10.93 -3.41
C THR A 461 -16.64 -9.81 -2.42
N PHE A 462 -16.31 -8.63 -2.94
CA PHE A 462 -15.88 -7.46 -2.17
C PHE A 462 -16.72 -6.22 -2.53
N PRO A 463 -17.90 -6.03 -1.90
CA PRO A 463 -18.70 -4.82 -2.12
C PRO A 463 -17.93 -3.59 -1.64
N TYR A 464 -17.88 -2.52 -2.45
CA TYR A 464 -17.15 -1.30 -2.14
C TYR A 464 -17.86 -0.01 -2.56
N ARG A 465 -18.78 -0.08 -3.54
CA ARG A 465 -19.54 1.09 -4.01
C ARG A 465 -20.63 1.48 -3.02
N LEU A 466 -20.90 2.77 -2.90
CA LEU A 466 -21.92 3.29 -1.97
C LEU A 466 -23.32 2.74 -2.26
N GLU A 467 -23.64 2.57 -3.54
CA GLU A 467 -24.94 2.01 -3.98
C GLU A 467 -25.13 0.55 -3.56
N GLU A 468 -24.05 -0.20 -3.38
CA GLU A 468 -24.09 -1.61 -2.92
C GLU A 468 -24.58 -1.75 -1.47
N ILE A 469 -24.44 -0.68 -0.66
CA ILE A 469 -25.07 -0.64 0.68
C ILE A 469 -26.60 -0.77 0.56
N ASP A 470 -27.20 -0.02 -0.36
CA ASP A 470 -28.64 -0.07 -0.58
C ASP A 470 -29.08 -1.41 -1.17
N VAL A 471 -28.27 -1.97 -2.08
CA VAL A 471 -28.51 -3.31 -2.65
C VAL A 471 -28.54 -4.38 -1.57
N LEU A 472 -27.57 -4.37 -0.65
CA LEU A 472 -27.49 -5.35 0.44
C LEU A 472 -28.54 -5.12 1.53
N ARG A 473 -28.88 -3.87 1.82
CA ARG A 473 -30.00 -3.55 2.73
C ARG A 473 -31.34 -4.01 2.15
N ASP A 474 -31.54 -3.90 0.83
CA ASP A 474 -32.70 -4.47 0.14
C ASP A 474 -32.75 -6.00 0.28
N ALA A 475 -31.62 -6.67 0.08
CA ALA A 475 -31.52 -8.12 0.23
C ALA A 475 -31.85 -8.58 1.66
N VAL A 476 -31.26 -7.95 2.67
CA VAL A 476 -31.54 -8.22 4.10
C VAL A 476 -32.99 -7.93 4.46
N SER A 477 -33.57 -6.84 3.94
CA SER A 477 -34.99 -6.51 4.16
C SER A 477 -35.93 -7.53 3.55
N ALA A 478 -35.63 -8.03 2.35
CA ALA A 478 -36.42 -9.03 1.66
C ALA A 478 -36.29 -10.42 2.32
N ASN A 479 -35.13 -10.78 2.82
CA ASN A 479 -34.88 -12.02 3.54
C ASN A 479 -33.99 -11.80 4.77
N PRO A 480 -34.54 -11.50 5.95
CA PRO A 480 -33.77 -11.30 7.18
C PRO A 480 -32.98 -12.54 7.67
N LYS A 481 -33.16 -13.69 7.01
CA LYS A 481 -32.42 -14.94 7.31
C LYS A 481 -31.31 -15.22 6.32
N ASP A 482 -30.99 -14.29 5.44
CA ASP A 482 -29.91 -14.41 4.47
C ASP A 482 -28.56 -14.14 5.13
N ALA A 483 -27.83 -15.19 5.50
CA ALA A 483 -26.54 -15.10 6.14
C ALA A 483 -25.49 -14.41 5.24
N THR A 484 -25.52 -14.68 3.93
CA THR A 484 -24.59 -14.11 2.96
C THR A 484 -24.81 -12.61 2.81
N ALA A 485 -26.07 -12.17 2.68
CA ALA A 485 -26.38 -10.74 2.62
C ALA A 485 -25.95 -9.99 3.89
N HIS A 486 -26.18 -10.55 5.07
CA HIS A 486 -25.69 -9.96 6.32
C HIS A 486 -24.16 -9.89 6.37
N TYR A 487 -23.48 -10.95 5.94
CA TYR A 487 -22.02 -10.97 5.92
C TYR A 487 -21.44 -9.90 5.00
N LEU A 488 -21.92 -9.80 3.76
CA LEU A 488 -21.46 -8.80 2.79
C LEU A 488 -21.81 -7.37 3.21
N LEU A 489 -23.00 -7.17 3.79
CA LEU A 489 -23.39 -5.88 4.35
C LEU A 489 -22.43 -5.48 5.49
N GLY A 490 -22.08 -6.41 6.37
CA GLY A 490 -21.09 -6.16 7.42
C GLY A 490 -19.73 -5.75 6.86
N ASN A 491 -19.28 -6.38 5.75
CA ASN A 491 -18.00 -6.06 5.12
C ASN A 491 -17.97 -4.60 4.61
N ILE A 492 -18.98 -4.19 3.83
CA ILE A 492 -19.01 -2.83 3.30
C ILE A 492 -19.24 -1.78 4.40
N LEU A 493 -20.08 -2.07 5.39
CA LEU A 493 -20.31 -1.16 6.51
C LEU A 493 -19.04 -0.95 7.33
N TYR A 494 -18.21 -1.99 7.52
CA TYR A 494 -16.93 -1.85 8.20
C TYR A 494 -15.96 -0.97 7.42
N ASP A 495 -15.86 -1.14 6.11
CA ASP A 495 -15.08 -0.28 5.23
C ASP A 495 -15.54 1.18 5.29
N LYS A 496 -16.86 1.40 5.33
CA LYS A 496 -17.48 2.72 5.43
C LYS A 496 -17.57 3.25 6.87
N LEU A 497 -16.82 2.68 7.81
CA LEU A 497 -16.64 3.13 9.19
C LEU A 497 -17.88 2.97 10.10
N PHE A 498 -18.92 2.24 9.69
CA PHE A 498 -20.06 1.86 10.52
C PHE A 498 -19.75 0.63 11.35
N TYR A 499 -18.72 0.68 12.19
CA TYR A 499 -18.15 -0.48 12.87
C TYR A 499 -19.14 -1.26 13.76
N ALA A 500 -19.98 -0.54 14.48
CA ALA A 500 -20.99 -1.18 15.36
C ALA A 500 -22.08 -1.90 14.53
N GLU A 501 -22.59 -1.26 13.47
CA GLU A 501 -23.61 -1.88 12.58
C GLU A 501 -23.00 -3.07 11.83
N ALA A 502 -21.75 -2.96 11.37
CA ALA A 502 -21.01 -4.06 10.75
C ALA A 502 -20.90 -5.27 11.68
N ALA A 503 -20.53 -5.05 12.96
CA ALA A 503 -20.44 -6.11 13.95
C ALA A 503 -21.80 -6.81 14.19
N GLU A 504 -22.89 -6.06 14.27
CA GLU A 504 -24.25 -6.66 14.38
C GLU A 504 -24.61 -7.48 13.13
N CYS A 505 -24.25 -7.02 11.94
CA CYS A 505 -24.43 -7.77 10.69
C CYS A 505 -23.65 -9.09 10.70
N TRP A 506 -22.38 -9.08 11.07
CA TRP A 506 -21.56 -10.30 11.17
C TRP A 506 -22.03 -11.24 12.26
N LYS A 507 -22.45 -10.71 13.41
CA LYS A 507 -23.06 -11.52 14.47
C LYS A 507 -24.31 -12.24 13.96
N LYS A 508 -25.17 -11.54 13.22
CA LYS A 508 -26.36 -12.12 12.61
C LYS A 508 -26.01 -13.18 11.57
N ALA A 509 -25.01 -12.95 10.73
CA ALA A 509 -24.51 -13.94 9.77
C ALA A 509 -24.02 -15.20 10.48
N ALA A 510 -23.25 -15.07 11.55
CA ALA A 510 -22.72 -16.17 12.36
C ALA A 510 -23.82 -16.98 13.08
N GLU A 511 -24.91 -16.32 13.52
CA GLU A 511 -26.07 -16.99 14.11
C GLU A 511 -26.87 -17.81 13.09
N LEU A 512 -27.01 -17.27 11.87
CA LEU A 512 -27.77 -17.88 10.77
C LEU A 512 -27.03 -19.03 10.10
N ALA A 513 -25.70 -18.92 10.00
CA ALA A 513 -24.80 -19.93 9.44
C ALA A 513 -23.70 -20.30 10.45
N PRO A 514 -23.99 -21.18 11.44
CA PRO A 514 -23.06 -21.50 12.53
C PRO A 514 -21.77 -22.21 12.08
N ASP A 515 -21.74 -22.77 10.88
CA ASP A 515 -20.59 -23.40 10.23
C ASP A 515 -19.70 -22.40 9.45
N PHE A 516 -20.13 -21.16 9.36
CA PHE A 516 -19.44 -20.10 8.66
C PHE A 516 -18.47 -19.36 9.62
N TYR A 517 -17.16 -19.66 9.54
CA TYR A 517 -16.16 -19.15 10.48
C TYR A 517 -15.79 -17.69 10.27
N ILE A 518 -15.86 -17.16 9.02
CA ILE A 518 -15.39 -15.82 8.67
C ILE A 518 -16.08 -14.70 9.46
N PRO A 519 -17.41 -14.69 9.66
CA PRO A 519 -18.03 -13.68 10.51
C PRO A 519 -17.48 -13.64 11.94
N TRP A 520 -17.13 -14.79 12.54
CA TRP A 520 -16.50 -14.84 13.86
C TRP A 520 -15.13 -14.19 13.86
N ARG A 521 -14.29 -14.46 12.83
CA ARG A 521 -13.01 -13.82 12.64
C ARG A 521 -13.17 -12.31 12.43
N ASN A 522 -14.09 -11.87 11.57
CA ASN A 522 -14.34 -10.45 11.30
C ASN A 522 -14.84 -9.70 12.56
N LEU A 523 -15.67 -10.32 13.36
CA LEU A 523 -16.06 -9.81 14.68
C LEU A 523 -14.85 -9.60 15.58
N ALA A 524 -13.92 -10.56 15.62
CA ALA A 524 -12.68 -10.42 16.39
C ALA A 524 -11.85 -9.23 15.94
N VAL A 525 -11.69 -9.03 14.62
CA VAL A 525 -11.00 -7.87 14.04
C VAL A 525 -11.66 -6.57 14.49
N ALA A 526 -12.99 -6.49 14.41
CA ALA A 526 -13.72 -5.29 14.80
C ALA A 526 -13.60 -5.00 16.30
N HIS A 527 -13.77 -6.03 17.15
CA HIS A 527 -13.65 -5.91 18.61
C HIS A 527 -12.26 -5.42 19.01
N TYR A 528 -11.19 -6.02 18.45
CA TYR A 528 -9.82 -5.63 18.74
C TYR A 528 -9.49 -4.21 18.24
N SER A 529 -9.79 -3.93 16.97
CA SER A 529 -9.25 -2.76 16.28
C SER A 529 -10.12 -1.50 16.43
N LYS A 530 -11.44 -1.64 16.63
CA LYS A 530 -12.39 -0.52 16.52
C LYS A 530 -13.37 -0.39 17.68
N LEU A 531 -13.75 -1.48 18.32
CA LEU A 531 -14.75 -1.46 19.38
C LEU A 531 -14.13 -1.44 20.80
N GLY A 532 -12.81 -1.57 20.91
CA GLY A 532 -12.09 -1.49 22.18
C GLY A 532 -12.25 -2.69 23.11
N ASP A 533 -12.79 -3.81 22.62
CA ASP A 533 -12.97 -5.05 23.38
C ASP A 533 -11.96 -6.12 22.92
N ARG A 534 -10.72 -5.92 23.27
CA ARG A 534 -9.62 -6.81 22.88
C ARG A 534 -9.74 -8.22 23.51
N ALA A 535 -10.22 -8.32 24.75
CA ALA A 535 -10.46 -9.61 25.40
C ALA A 535 -11.58 -10.40 24.70
N GLY A 536 -12.63 -9.71 24.22
CA GLY A 536 -13.67 -10.32 23.39
C GLY A 536 -13.14 -10.88 22.08
N ALA A 537 -12.15 -10.20 21.48
CA ALA A 537 -11.53 -10.63 20.23
C ALA A 537 -10.85 -12.00 20.35
N GLU A 538 -10.14 -12.28 21.46
CA GLU A 538 -9.54 -13.59 21.74
C GLU A 538 -10.60 -14.71 21.75
N SER A 539 -11.72 -14.48 22.45
CA SER A 539 -12.82 -15.46 22.54
C SER A 539 -13.45 -15.73 21.17
N LEU A 540 -13.63 -14.70 20.35
CA LEU A 540 -14.18 -14.78 19.00
C LEU A 540 -13.25 -15.54 18.04
N LEU A 541 -11.93 -15.34 18.13
CA LEU A 541 -10.95 -16.10 17.35
C LEU A 541 -10.90 -17.57 17.74
N LYS A 542 -10.93 -17.87 19.04
CA LYS A 542 -11.05 -19.26 19.52
C LYS A 542 -12.31 -19.93 18.95
N LYS A 543 -13.43 -19.17 18.88
CA LYS A 543 -14.65 -19.67 18.25
C LYS A 543 -14.50 -19.88 16.74
N ALA A 544 -13.85 -18.96 16.05
CA ALA A 544 -13.56 -19.10 14.61
C ALA A 544 -12.71 -20.35 14.32
N ILE A 545 -11.68 -20.61 15.13
CA ILE A 545 -10.82 -21.81 15.02
C ILE A 545 -11.66 -23.07 15.24
N GLU A 546 -12.45 -23.14 16.32
CA GLU A 546 -13.33 -24.28 16.61
C GLU A 546 -14.26 -24.59 15.42
N VAL A 547 -14.91 -23.56 14.88
CA VAL A 547 -15.80 -23.69 13.72
C VAL A 547 -15.03 -24.16 12.48
N TYR A 548 -13.85 -23.61 12.26
CA TYR A 548 -12.99 -23.97 11.12
C TYR A 548 -12.54 -25.41 11.19
N GLU A 549 -11.98 -25.84 12.31
CA GLU A 549 -11.50 -27.22 12.52
C GLU A 549 -12.63 -28.24 12.31
N LYS A 550 -13.82 -27.93 12.77
CA LYS A 550 -14.97 -28.82 12.67
C LYS A 550 -15.52 -28.96 11.24
N ASN A 551 -15.56 -27.86 10.47
CA ASN A 551 -16.36 -27.81 9.25
C ASN A 551 -15.51 -27.67 7.97
N ASN A 552 -14.27 -27.22 8.08
CA ASN A 552 -13.39 -26.91 6.93
C ASN A 552 -12.18 -27.86 6.80
N MET A 553 -11.98 -28.75 7.77
CA MET A 553 -10.90 -29.76 7.72
C MET A 553 -11.46 -31.12 7.31
N ASP A 554 -11.29 -31.50 6.04
CA ASP A 554 -11.67 -32.82 5.55
C ASP A 554 -10.41 -33.71 5.40
N PRO A 555 -10.22 -34.70 6.30
CA PRO A 555 -9.06 -35.57 6.25
C PRO A 555 -9.03 -36.50 5.04
N LYS A 556 -10.11 -36.56 4.25
CA LYS A 556 -10.23 -37.37 3.03
C LYS A 556 -9.99 -36.54 1.77
N ALA A 557 -9.81 -35.24 1.88
CA ALA A 557 -9.55 -34.36 0.76
C ALA A 557 -8.21 -34.71 0.07
N GLY A 558 -8.09 -34.39 -1.21
CA GLY A 558 -6.82 -34.55 -1.94
C GLY A 558 -5.75 -33.58 -1.40
N ALA A 559 -4.48 -33.89 -1.61
CA ALA A 559 -3.34 -33.18 -1.00
C ALA A 559 -3.38 -31.64 -1.22
N ALA A 560 -3.76 -31.16 -2.42
CA ALA A 560 -3.87 -29.73 -2.70
C ALA A 560 -4.98 -29.07 -1.87
N GLN A 561 -6.12 -29.74 -1.71
CA GLN A 561 -7.24 -29.23 -0.91
C GLN A 561 -6.89 -29.24 0.60
N VAL A 562 -6.20 -30.27 1.08
CA VAL A 562 -5.71 -30.31 2.46
C VAL A 562 -4.79 -29.13 2.74
N ARG A 563 -3.82 -28.84 1.86
CA ARG A 563 -2.93 -27.67 2.02
C ARG A 563 -3.69 -26.34 2.07
N LYS A 564 -4.71 -26.18 1.21
CA LYS A 564 -5.56 -24.98 1.24
C LYS A 564 -6.32 -24.83 2.56
N GLN A 565 -6.85 -25.93 3.08
CA GLN A 565 -7.55 -25.98 4.38
C GLN A 565 -6.58 -25.66 5.53
N GLU A 566 -5.40 -26.27 5.52
CA GLU A 566 -4.36 -26.02 6.52
C GLU A 566 -3.89 -24.56 6.52
N ALA A 567 -3.73 -23.94 5.34
CA ALA A 567 -3.37 -22.53 5.21
C ALA A 567 -4.44 -21.59 5.81
N GLY A 568 -5.73 -21.93 5.67
CA GLY A 568 -6.82 -21.18 6.32
C GLY A 568 -6.80 -21.30 7.85
N LEU A 569 -6.52 -22.48 8.40
CA LEU A 569 -6.34 -22.67 9.85
C LEU A 569 -5.12 -21.91 10.37
N ASP A 570 -4.03 -21.95 9.63
CA ASP A 570 -2.79 -21.26 9.92
C ASP A 570 -3.02 -19.75 10.17
N VAL A 571 -3.75 -19.09 9.27
CA VAL A 571 -4.10 -17.67 9.42
C VAL A 571 -4.83 -17.39 10.74
N LEU A 572 -5.82 -18.21 11.09
CA LEU A 572 -6.60 -18.03 12.31
C LEU A 572 -5.76 -18.24 13.57
N VAL A 573 -4.90 -19.28 13.58
CA VAL A 573 -4.01 -19.59 14.71
C VAL A 573 -2.97 -18.47 14.88
N LYS A 574 -2.41 -17.96 13.79
CA LYS A 574 -1.49 -16.81 13.81
C LYS A 574 -2.17 -15.54 14.35
N GLU A 575 -3.36 -15.21 13.88
CA GLU A 575 -4.10 -14.05 14.35
C GLU A 575 -4.41 -14.15 15.86
N LEU A 576 -4.80 -15.34 16.33
CA LEU A 576 -5.01 -15.56 17.76
C LEU A 576 -3.71 -15.44 18.57
N ASN A 577 -2.60 -16.01 18.07
CA ASN A 577 -1.30 -15.86 18.71
C ASN A 577 -0.91 -14.37 18.87
N TYR A 578 -1.14 -13.58 17.82
CA TYR A 578 -0.92 -12.13 17.86
C TYR A 578 -1.79 -11.43 18.92
N VAL A 579 -3.10 -11.70 18.94
CA VAL A 579 -4.01 -11.09 19.94
C VAL A 579 -3.61 -11.46 21.36
N MET A 580 -3.39 -12.75 21.64
CA MET A 580 -2.95 -13.24 22.95
C MET A 580 -1.64 -12.58 23.38
N CYS A 581 -0.71 -12.43 22.46
CA CYS A 581 0.56 -11.77 22.68
C CYS A 581 0.40 -10.30 23.11
N LYS A 582 -0.36 -9.53 22.36
CA LYS A 582 -0.60 -8.09 22.60
C LYS A 582 -1.41 -7.83 23.87
N GLU A 583 -2.25 -8.77 24.28
CA GLU A 583 -3.00 -8.72 25.56
C GLU A 583 -2.17 -9.23 26.76
N GLY A 584 -0.92 -9.65 26.53
CA GLY A 584 0.00 -10.04 27.59
C GLY A 584 -0.29 -11.42 28.18
N ALA A 585 -0.88 -12.32 27.41
CA ALA A 585 -1.09 -13.70 27.84
C ALA A 585 0.24 -14.39 28.20
N ASP A 586 0.18 -15.32 29.15
CA ASP A 586 1.36 -16.09 29.54
C ASP A 586 1.99 -16.80 28.35
N GLY A 587 3.30 -16.64 28.17
CA GLY A 587 4.00 -17.18 27.01
C GLY A 587 3.88 -18.70 26.86
N ARG A 588 3.79 -19.45 27.97
CA ARG A 588 3.58 -20.91 27.96
C ARG A 588 2.17 -21.27 27.55
N GLU A 589 1.17 -20.59 28.10
CA GLU A 589 -0.23 -20.80 27.72
C GLU A 589 -0.44 -20.53 26.21
N ARG A 590 0.13 -19.44 25.70
CA ARG A 590 0.10 -19.07 24.29
C ARG A 590 0.74 -20.15 23.42
N LEU A 591 1.96 -20.55 23.73
CA LEU A 591 2.68 -21.60 22.99
C LEU A 591 1.92 -22.93 22.98
N ASP A 592 1.41 -23.36 24.15
CA ASP A 592 0.66 -24.61 24.27
C ASP A 592 -0.64 -24.60 23.45
N TYR A 593 -1.30 -23.44 23.33
CA TYR A 593 -2.48 -23.28 22.49
C TYR A 593 -2.12 -23.40 21.01
N VAL A 594 -1.12 -22.64 20.55
CA VAL A 594 -0.67 -22.67 19.15
C VAL A 594 -0.23 -24.08 18.75
N LEU A 595 0.54 -24.77 19.58
CA LEU A 595 1.00 -26.14 19.28
C LEU A 595 -0.14 -27.17 19.22
N ARG A 596 -1.24 -26.92 19.92
CA ARG A 596 -2.44 -27.79 19.92
C ARG A 596 -3.23 -27.65 18.63
N HIS A 597 -3.35 -26.43 18.12
CA HIS A 597 -4.21 -26.08 17.00
C HIS A 597 -3.47 -25.87 15.66
N LYS A 598 -2.12 -25.94 15.67
CA LYS A 598 -1.34 -25.78 14.44
C LYS A 598 -1.67 -26.87 13.42
N PRO A 599 -1.73 -26.58 12.11
CA PRO A 599 -1.86 -27.58 11.07
C PRO A 599 -0.63 -28.50 10.97
N ALA A 600 -0.74 -29.59 10.22
CA ALA A 600 0.38 -30.51 10.00
C ALA A 600 1.47 -29.90 9.11
N HIS A 601 1.06 -29.18 8.06
CA HIS A 601 1.96 -28.43 7.19
C HIS A 601 1.89 -26.95 7.54
N LEU A 602 2.98 -26.41 8.03
CA LEU A 602 3.08 -25.01 8.45
C LEU A 602 3.41 -24.12 7.26
N THR A 603 2.84 -22.92 7.22
CA THR A 603 3.32 -21.84 6.36
C THR A 603 4.60 -21.24 6.96
N ASP A 604 5.31 -20.45 6.15
CA ASP A 604 6.48 -19.69 6.60
C ASP A 604 6.16 -18.81 7.81
N ASN A 605 5.02 -18.11 7.73
CA ASN A 605 4.57 -17.21 8.78
C ASN A 605 4.29 -17.90 10.11
N LEU A 606 3.56 -19.02 10.11
CA LEU A 606 3.26 -19.72 11.37
C LEU A 606 4.50 -20.45 11.90
N THR A 607 5.40 -20.92 11.03
CA THR A 607 6.69 -21.49 11.44
C THR A 607 7.51 -20.47 12.21
N TRP A 608 7.60 -19.25 11.69
CA TRP A 608 8.24 -18.13 12.36
C TRP A 608 7.56 -17.77 13.69
N ASP A 609 6.21 -17.63 13.71
CA ASP A 609 5.44 -17.34 14.92
C ASP A 609 5.65 -18.37 16.03
N ILE A 610 5.73 -19.65 15.69
CA ILE A 610 6.01 -20.74 16.64
C ILE A 610 7.44 -20.65 17.17
N ALA A 611 8.41 -20.34 16.31
CA ALA A 611 9.80 -20.14 16.73
C ALA A 611 9.92 -18.94 17.68
N ASP A 612 9.21 -17.84 17.40
CA ASP A 612 9.14 -16.68 18.27
C ASP A 612 8.48 -17.05 19.62
N ALA A 613 7.37 -17.78 19.60
CA ALA A 613 6.71 -18.24 20.81
C ALA A 613 7.61 -19.14 21.68
N TYR A 614 8.43 -20.00 21.07
CA TYR A 614 9.46 -20.74 21.80
C TYR A 614 10.53 -19.82 22.39
N SER A 615 10.96 -18.80 21.66
CA SER A 615 11.90 -17.79 22.14
C SER A 615 11.34 -17.00 23.31
N ASN A 616 10.02 -16.73 23.34
CA ASN A 616 9.31 -16.07 24.41
C ASN A 616 9.33 -16.84 25.75
N VAL A 617 9.46 -18.16 25.70
CA VAL A 617 9.60 -19.02 26.89
C VAL A 617 11.04 -19.50 27.09
N PHE A 618 12.00 -18.92 26.38
CA PHE A 618 13.43 -19.18 26.43
C PHE A 618 13.84 -20.61 26.03
N GLU A 619 13.02 -21.28 25.21
CA GLU A 619 13.34 -22.60 24.65
C GLU A 619 14.03 -22.46 23.28
N PHE A 620 15.18 -21.77 23.27
CA PHE A 620 15.90 -21.39 22.05
C PHE A 620 16.29 -22.56 21.15
N ASP A 621 16.61 -23.74 21.72
CA ASP A 621 16.92 -24.92 20.90
C ASP A 621 15.73 -25.38 20.05
N LYS A 622 14.51 -25.28 20.58
CA LYS A 622 13.30 -25.60 19.85
C LYS A 622 12.98 -24.54 18.80
N ALA A 623 13.13 -23.27 19.15
CA ALA A 623 12.98 -22.17 18.18
C ALA A 623 13.91 -22.36 16.98
N LEU A 624 15.20 -22.60 17.25
CA LEU A 624 16.21 -22.84 16.21
C LEU A 624 15.94 -24.11 15.38
N ALA A 625 15.40 -25.18 16.01
CA ALA A 625 15.03 -26.38 15.29
C ALA A 625 13.87 -26.12 14.31
N MET A 626 12.83 -25.37 14.73
CA MET A 626 11.72 -24.97 13.87
C MET A 626 12.21 -24.22 12.62
N LEU A 627 13.09 -23.25 12.81
CA LEU A 627 13.64 -22.43 11.73
C LEU A 627 14.55 -23.23 10.78
N ARG A 628 15.36 -24.15 11.34
CA ARG A 628 16.28 -24.99 10.53
C ARG A 628 15.53 -26.01 9.69
N ASP A 629 14.47 -26.60 10.21
CA ASP A 629 13.81 -27.76 9.63
C ASP A 629 12.70 -27.38 8.62
N HIS A 630 12.55 -26.08 8.30
CA HIS A 630 11.59 -25.53 7.35
C HIS A 630 12.32 -24.87 6.16
N GLU A 631 11.81 -25.10 4.95
CA GLU A 631 12.25 -24.42 3.74
C GLU A 631 11.38 -23.20 3.51
N PHE A 632 11.95 -22.01 3.63
CA PHE A 632 11.26 -20.74 3.43
C PHE A 632 11.26 -20.33 1.96
N VAL A 633 10.29 -19.53 1.56
CA VAL A 633 10.20 -18.89 0.25
C VAL A 633 10.59 -17.41 0.40
N ALA A 634 11.39 -16.87 -0.51
CA ALA A 634 11.72 -15.46 -0.50
C ALA A 634 10.44 -14.63 -0.65
N ALA A 635 10.22 -13.70 0.29
CA ALA A 635 9.09 -12.80 0.31
C ALA A 635 9.51 -11.43 0.85
N GLU A 636 8.96 -10.37 0.29
CA GLU A 636 9.28 -8.99 0.66
C GLU A 636 9.03 -8.74 2.17
N CYS A 637 10.02 -8.18 2.84
CA CYS A 637 10.07 -7.92 4.28
C CYS A 637 10.14 -9.15 5.20
N GLN A 638 9.97 -10.36 4.71
CA GLN A 638 10.05 -11.57 5.51
C GLN A 638 11.47 -11.82 6.00
N GLU A 639 12.46 -11.51 5.16
CA GLU A 639 13.88 -11.65 5.46
C GLU A 639 14.28 -10.92 6.75
N THR A 640 13.66 -9.77 7.04
CA THR A 640 13.96 -8.98 8.24
C THR A 640 13.54 -9.70 9.52
N TYR A 641 12.28 -10.15 9.58
CA TYR A 641 11.74 -10.80 10.78
C TYR A 641 12.38 -12.17 11.01
N LEU A 642 12.58 -12.92 9.95
CA LEU A 642 13.13 -14.27 10.01
C LEU A 642 14.60 -14.27 10.46
N THR A 643 15.41 -13.39 9.87
CA THR A 643 16.84 -13.25 10.19
C THR A 643 17.03 -12.73 11.62
N GLU A 644 16.19 -11.77 12.06
CA GLU A 644 16.22 -11.27 13.43
C GLU A 644 15.86 -12.34 14.44
N ALA A 645 14.79 -13.11 14.21
CA ALA A 645 14.38 -14.20 15.12
C ALA A 645 15.50 -15.25 15.29
N TYR A 646 16.16 -15.64 14.19
CA TYR A 646 17.28 -16.58 14.23
C TYR A 646 18.48 -16.02 14.98
N THR A 647 18.89 -14.81 14.66
CA THR A 647 20.05 -14.14 15.30
C THR A 647 19.79 -13.93 16.78
N PHE A 648 18.59 -13.46 17.14
CA PHE A 648 18.21 -13.27 18.53
C PHE A 648 18.26 -14.58 19.32
N ALA A 649 17.64 -15.65 18.80
CA ALA A 649 17.63 -16.95 19.47
C ALA A 649 19.04 -17.52 19.69
N LEU A 650 19.93 -17.44 18.69
CA LEU A 650 21.33 -17.85 18.83
C LEU A 650 22.10 -16.99 19.84
N CYS A 651 21.93 -15.68 19.79
CA CYS A 651 22.60 -14.77 20.72
C CYS A 651 22.14 -14.98 22.18
N CYS A 652 20.85 -15.19 22.40
CA CYS A 652 20.32 -15.50 23.71
C CYS A 652 20.85 -16.85 24.24
N LYS A 653 20.85 -17.89 23.39
CA LYS A 653 21.45 -19.20 23.71
C LYS A 653 22.94 -19.04 24.04
N GLY A 654 23.69 -18.33 23.21
CA GLY A 654 25.12 -18.08 23.44
C GLY A 654 25.38 -17.36 24.76
N ARG A 655 24.56 -16.37 25.13
CA ARG A 655 24.67 -15.67 26.43
C ARG A 655 24.39 -16.59 27.62
N LEU A 656 23.47 -17.55 27.49
CA LEU A 656 23.24 -18.56 28.53
C LEU A 656 24.43 -19.49 28.67
N LEU A 657 24.97 -20.03 27.58
CA LEU A 657 26.16 -20.89 27.54
C LEU A 657 27.36 -20.16 28.12
N ARG A 658 27.56 -18.89 27.80
CA ARG A 658 28.63 -18.06 28.36
C ARG A 658 28.54 -17.95 29.87
N ARG A 659 27.34 -17.79 30.46
CA ARG A 659 27.12 -17.78 31.90
C ARG A 659 27.43 -19.11 32.55
N GLU A 660 27.23 -20.22 31.82
CA GLU A 660 27.65 -21.56 32.28
C GLU A 660 29.15 -21.81 32.14
N GLY A 661 29.93 -20.85 31.64
CA GLY A 661 31.36 -20.97 31.39
C GLY A 661 31.73 -21.72 30.10
N LYS A 662 30.78 -22.07 29.27
CA LYS A 662 30.94 -22.77 28.00
C LYS A 662 31.29 -21.79 26.89
N LEU A 663 32.48 -21.17 26.98
CA LEU A 663 32.85 -20.02 26.14
C LEU A 663 32.98 -20.40 24.65
N GLU A 664 33.51 -21.57 24.31
CA GLU A 664 33.65 -21.98 22.92
C GLU A 664 32.28 -22.26 22.25
N GLU A 665 31.35 -22.91 22.97
CA GLU A 665 29.98 -23.14 22.48
C GLU A 665 29.21 -21.81 22.33
N ALA A 666 29.42 -20.87 23.23
CA ALA A 666 28.86 -19.53 23.14
C ALA A 666 29.40 -18.78 21.94
N LEU A 667 30.71 -18.84 21.71
CA LEU A 667 31.38 -18.23 20.55
C LEU A 667 30.85 -18.80 19.22
N ASP A 668 30.62 -20.11 19.13
CA ASP A 668 30.00 -20.76 17.98
C ASP A 668 28.59 -20.17 17.72
N CYS A 669 27.76 -20.03 18.76
CA CYS A 669 26.44 -19.43 18.61
C CYS A 669 26.51 -18.00 18.05
N PHE A 670 27.40 -17.16 18.55
CA PHE A 670 27.54 -15.77 18.10
C PHE A 670 28.08 -15.66 16.65
N ARG A 671 28.99 -16.55 16.25
CA ARG A 671 29.47 -16.62 14.87
C ARG A 671 28.38 -17.07 13.91
N ARG A 672 27.68 -18.14 14.26
CA ARG A 672 26.59 -18.67 13.44
C ARG A 672 25.45 -17.65 13.30
N SER A 673 25.17 -16.86 14.31
CA SER A 673 24.11 -15.85 14.25
C SER A 673 24.36 -14.75 13.21
N GLN A 674 25.58 -14.66 12.68
CA GLN A 674 26.00 -13.68 11.67
C GLN A 674 25.93 -14.27 10.24
N HIS A 675 25.49 -15.50 10.10
CA HIS A 675 25.34 -16.20 8.82
C HIS A 675 23.93 -16.76 8.70
N ILE A 676 23.24 -16.40 7.66
CA ILE A 676 21.87 -16.85 7.41
C ILE A 676 21.89 -18.23 6.77
N PRO A 677 21.13 -19.21 7.30
CA PRO A 677 21.01 -20.52 6.70
C PRO A 677 20.38 -20.47 5.30
N ALA A 678 20.89 -21.30 4.38
CA ALA A 678 20.43 -21.32 2.99
C ALA A 678 18.93 -21.63 2.83
N ASN A 679 18.34 -22.43 3.75
CA ASN A 679 16.92 -22.76 3.76
C ASN A 679 16.00 -21.54 4.06
N PHE A 680 16.57 -20.41 4.49
CA PHE A 680 15.78 -19.19 4.70
C PHE A 680 15.50 -18.47 3.39
N ARG A 681 16.27 -18.71 2.36
CA ARG A 681 16.20 -18.00 1.08
C ARG A 681 16.14 -16.48 1.30
N ALA A 682 16.99 -16.02 2.19
CA ALA A 682 17.11 -14.63 2.63
C ALA A 682 18.59 -14.30 2.87
N GLY A 683 18.90 -13.02 2.90
CA GLY A 683 20.24 -12.52 3.20
C GLY A 683 20.15 -11.30 4.12
N TRP A 684 21.29 -10.79 4.54
CA TRP A 684 21.35 -9.54 5.28
C TRP A 684 21.32 -8.34 4.34
N TRP A 685 20.56 -7.33 4.68
CA TRP A 685 20.77 -6.00 4.13
C TRP A 685 22.06 -5.42 4.68
N ASP A 686 22.83 -4.69 3.88
CA ASP A 686 24.10 -4.06 4.30
C ASP A 686 23.95 -3.18 5.56
N THR A 687 22.75 -2.68 5.80
CA THR A 687 22.39 -1.84 6.94
C THR A 687 21.77 -2.62 8.10
N GLN A 688 21.51 -3.92 7.95
CA GLN A 688 21.00 -4.74 9.05
C GLN A 688 22.12 -5.06 10.01
N ALA A 689 21.94 -4.56 11.22
CA ALA A 689 22.96 -4.63 12.19
C ALA A 689 23.04 -5.98 12.90
N LEU A 690 24.11 -6.61 12.64
CA LEU A 690 24.62 -7.68 13.51
C LEU A 690 25.24 -7.13 14.80
N TYR A 691 24.91 -5.88 15.22
CA TYR A 691 25.59 -5.12 16.27
C TYR A 691 25.71 -5.90 17.57
N TYR A 692 24.64 -6.49 18.05
CA TYR A 692 24.68 -7.25 19.28
C TYR A 692 25.40 -8.60 19.09
N ALA A 693 25.27 -9.27 17.95
CA ALA A 693 25.98 -10.51 17.65
C ALA A 693 27.50 -10.26 17.59
N VAL A 694 27.93 -9.23 16.88
CA VAL A 694 29.33 -8.77 16.81
C VAL A 694 29.88 -8.42 18.19
N TRP A 695 29.10 -7.69 18.99
CA TRP A 695 29.51 -7.37 20.37
C TRP A 695 29.68 -8.64 21.21
N PHE A 696 28.72 -9.56 21.19
CA PHE A 696 28.79 -10.76 22.02
C PHE A 696 29.92 -11.69 21.59
N GLU A 697 30.24 -11.76 20.28
CA GLU A 697 31.44 -12.44 19.79
C GLU A 697 32.71 -11.78 20.38
N ALA A 698 32.84 -10.46 20.22
CA ALA A 698 34.01 -9.72 20.68
C ALA A 698 34.21 -9.83 22.22
N GLU A 699 33.13 -9.67 22.99
CA GLU A 699 33.16 -9.78 24.44
C GLU A 699 33.56 -11.20 24.89
N THR A 700 33.08 -12.22 24.21
CA THR A 700 33.44 -13.63 24.53
C THR A 700 34.90 -13.92 24.20
N LEU A 701 35.40 -13.41 23.09
CA LEU A 701 36.83 -13.52 22.74
C LEU A 701 37.71 -12.83 23.79
N MET A 702 37.30 -11.67 24.31
CA MET A 702 37.99 -10.99 25.41
C MET A 702 38.01 -11.87 26.69
N MET A 703 36.89 -12.51 27.04
CA MET A 703 36.81 -13.43 28.18
C MET A 703 37.72 -14.65 28.02
N MET A 704 37.98 -15.08 26.79
CA MET A 704 38.90 -16.17 26.46
C MET A 704 40.36 -15.72 26.37
N GLY A 705 40.66 -14.44 26.56
CA GLY A 705 42.00 -13.89 26.45
C GLY A 705 42.50 -13.70 25.01
N ARG A 706 41.61 -13.75 24.04
CA ARG A 706 41.89 -13.56 22.58
C ARG A 706 41.69 -12.07 22.18
N GLU A 707 42.45 -11.19 22.83
CA GLU A 707 42.25 -9.75 22.80
C GLU A 707 42.35 -9.15 21.39
N GLU A 708 43.35 -9.55 20.60
CA GLU A 708 43.52 -9.02 19.25
C GLU A 708 42.38 -9.39 18.31
N GLU A 709 41.89 -10.63 18.41
CA GLU A 709 40.70 -11.07 17.67
C GLU A 709 39.42 -10.34 18.12
N ALA A 710 39.27 -10.13 19.43
CA ALA A 710 38.14 -9.38 19.98
C ALA A 710 38.08 -7.96 19.42
N LYS A 711 39.24 -7.27 19.37
CA LYS A 711 39.33 -5.92 18.80
C LYS A 711 39.05 -5.91 17.31
N ALA A 712 39.57 -6.89 16.55
CA ALA A 712 39.28 -7.00 15.13
C ALA A 712 37.78 -7.19 14.83
N VAL A 713 37.10 -8.00 15.66
CA VAL A 713 35.65 -8.18 15.56
C VAL A 713 34.92 -6.88 15.95
N ALA A 714 35.28 -6.26 17.07
CA ALA A 714 34.64 -5.01 17.51
C ALA A 714 34.77 -3.87 16.50
N HIS A 715 35.85 -3.84 15.73
CA HIS A 715 36.05 -2.85 14.65
C HIS A 715 34.93 -2.90 13.58
N ARG A 716 34.25 -4.01 13.40
CA ARG A 716 33.17 -4.16 12.41
C ARG A 716 31.93 -3.30 12.71
N ASN A 717 31.70 -2.95 13.99
CA ASN A 717 30.57 -2.10 14.37
C ASN A 717 30.86 -0.59 14.28
N VAL A 718 32.13 -0.17 14.25
CA VAL A 718 32.50 1.24 14.35
C VAL A 718 32.16 2.08 13.09
N PRO A 719 32.22 1.55 11.86
CA PRO A 719 31.83 2.31 10.66
C PRO A 719 30.38 2.77 10.65
N PHE A 720 29.53 2.20 11.48
CA PHE A 720 28.11 2.51 11.54
C PHE A 720 27.74 3.68 12.49
N ILE A 721 28.73 4.36 13.02
CA ILE A 721 28.51 5.62 13.76
C ILE A 721 27.86 6.62 12.79
N HIS A 722 26.66 7.08 13.12
CA HIS A 722 25.88 8.02 12.33
C HIS A 722 25.29 7.49 11.01
N SER A 723 25.36 6.20 10.69
CA SER A 723 24.48 5.65 9.67
C SER A 723 23.06 5.82 10.17
N GLY A 724 22.33 6.73 9.55
CA GLY A 724 20.96 7.06 9.94
C GLY A 724 20.11 5.79 10.10
N TYR A 725 19.12 5.84 10.97
CA TYR A 725 18.22 4.72 11.24
C TYR A 725 17.73 4.05 9.97
N SER A 726 18.12 2.81 9.77
CA SER A 726 17.30 1.92 8.97
C SER A 726 16.01 1.63 9.76
N PRO A 727 14.82 1.69 9.16
CA PRO A 727 13.57 1.32 9.84
C PRO A 727 13.57 -0.13 10.37
N TYR A 728 14.56 -0.91 9.98
CA TYR A 728 14.76 -2.32 10.35
C TYR A 728 15.73 -2.51 11.53
N MET A 729 16.23 -1.43 12.14
CA MET A 729 17.17 -1.48 13.25
C MET A 729 16.55 -0.91 14.53
N GLY A 730 16.65 -1.64 15.64
CA GLY A 730 16.23 -1.11 16.91
C GLY A 730 17.18 -0.04 17.43
N PRO A 731 16.71 0.97 18.18
CA PRO A 731 17.53 2.07 18.68
C PRO A 731 18.66 1.61 19.62
N GLU A 732 18.55 0.43 20.21
CA GLU A 732 19.58 -0.15 21.06
C GLU A 732 20.87 -0.54 20.35
N CYS A 733 20.91 -0.52 19.02
CA CYS A 733 22.12 -0.78 18.23
C CYS A 733 23.28 0.13 18.62
N ASP A 734 22.97 1.39 18.88
CA ASP A 734 23.96 2.40 19.34
C ASP A 734 24.66 2.01 20.66
N TYR A 735 23.96 1.30 21.53
CA TYR A 735 24.58 0.79 22.76
C TYR A 735 25.72 -0.17 22.45
N TYR A 736 25.55 -1.08 21.52
CA TYR A 736 26.58 -2.05 21.15
C TYR A 736 27.74 -1.40 20.40
N VAL A 737 27.45 -0.40 19.58
CA VAL A 737 28.50 0.44 18.94
C VAL A 737 29.35 1.14 20.01
N ALA A 738 28.71 1.76 21.00
CA ALA A 738 29.42 2.43 22.08
C ALA A 738 30.28 1.45 22.92
N LEU A 739 29.81 0.22 23.12
CA LEU A 739 30.59 -0.82 23.81
C LEU A 739 31.82 -1.23 22.97
N CYS A 740 31.69 -1.37 21.66
CA CYS A 740 32.80 -1.68 20.76
C CYS A 740 33.84 -0.55 20.75
N MET A 741 33.43 0.72 20.69
CA MET A 741 34.34 1.87 20.81
C MET A 741 35.15 1.82 22.11
N ARG A 742 34.48 1.49 23.23
CA ARG A 742 35.13 1.35 24.54
C ARG A 742 36.15 0.23 24.53
N MET A 743 35.82 -0.93 23.93
CA MET A 743 36.74 -2.08 23.83
C MET A 743 37.99 -1.73 22.99
N LEU A 744 37.84 -0.89 21.99
CA LEU A 744 38.94 -0.41 21.13
C LEU A 744 39.80 0.70 21.79
N GLY A 745 39.51 1.08 23.05
CA GLY A 745 40.25 2.07 23.83
C GLY A 745 39.72 3.49 23.75
N ASP A 746 38.70 3.76 22.93
CA ASP A 746 38.11 5.11 22.78
C ASP A 746 36.96 5.32 23.78
N SER A 747 37.30 5.27 25.05
CA SER A 747 36.33 5.42 26.15
C SER A 747 35.72 6.83 26.24
N VAL A 748 36.44 7.87 25.78
CA VAL A 748 35.95 9.24 25.87
C VAL A 748 34.83 9.49 24.86
N ASN A 749 35.07 9.16 23.59
CA ASN A 749 34.08 9.33 22.57
C ASN A 749 32.91 8.35 22.72
N SER A 750 33.16 7.11 23.14
CA SER A 750 32.12 6.14 23.51
C SER A 750 31.12 6.71 24.53
N ARG A 751 31.60 7.37 25.59
CA ARG A 751 30.71 8.02 26.58
C ARG A 751 29.96 9.22 26.02
N LYS A 752 30.59 10.05 25.18
CA LYS A 752 29.94 11.18 24.53
C LYS A 752 28.84 10.69 23.57
N TYR A 753 29.16 9.69 22.79
CA TYR A 753 28.21 9.07 21.86
C TYR A 753 26.99 8.53 22.59
N MET A 754 27.17 7.68 23.60
CA MET A 754 26.06 7.14 24.38
C MET A 754 25.22 8.23 25.07
N THR A 755 25.86 9.29 25.57
CA THR A 755 25.12 10.42 26.18
C THR A 755 24.25 11.11 25.13
N HIS A 756 24.73 11.28 23.92
CA HIS A 756 23.97 11.86 22.82
C HIS A 756 22.77 10.96 22.44
N CYS A 757 23.00 9.66 22.30
CA CYS A 757 21.93 8.69 21.99
C CYS A 757 20.83 8.70 23.07
N ILE A 758 21.20 8.71 24.36
CA ILE A 758 20.23 8.80 25.45
C ILE A 758 19.36 10.06 25.32
N MET A 759 19.94 11.21 25.03
CA MET A 759 19.18 12.45 24.85
C MET A 759 18.20 12.35 23.68
N GLN A 760 18.61 11.74 22.58
CA GLN A 760 17.72 11.48 21.44
C GLN A 760 16.59 10.51 21.84
N TRP A 761 16.90 9.40 22.49
CA TRP A 761 15.90 8.42 22.91
C TRP A 761 14.91 8.97 23.94
N GLU A 762 15.35 9.82 24.89
CA GLU A 762 14.47 10.55 25.81
C GLU A 762 13.49 11.46 25.05
N ASN A 763 13.96 12.13 24.00
CA ASN A 763 13.12 12.95 23.14
C ASN A 763 12.09 12.09 22.38
N GLU A 764 12.50 10.94 21.86
CA GLU A 764 11.59 10.02 21.14
C GLU A 764 10.51 9.44 22.06
N VAL A 765 10.85 9.09 23.30
CA VAL A 765 9.87 8.62 24.30
C VAL A 765 8.91 9.75 24.71
N ALA A 766 9.40 10.99 24.78
CA ALA A 766 8.58 12.16 25.15
C ALA A 766 7.61 12.57 24.03
N ASN A 767 7.95 12.28 22.78
CA ASN A 767 7.13 12.59 21.61
C ASN A 767 6.42 11.33 21.12
N ASP A 768 5.13 11.47 20.79
CA ASP A 768 4.38 10.37 20.18
C ASP A 768 4.79 10.23 18.70
N VAL A 769 5.79 9.43 18.43
CA VAL A 769 6.28 9.19 17.07
C VAL A 769 5.71 7.87 16.56
N ASP A 770 4.93 7.94 15.50
CA ASP A 770 4.51 6.75 14.74
C ASP A 770 5.56 6.47 13.66
N ARG A 771 6.40 5.48 13.90
CA ARG A 771 7.47 5.05 12.98
C ARG A 771 7.07 3.81 12.19
N LYS A 772 5.81 3.70 11.80
CA LYS A 772 5.42 2.63 10.88
C LYS A 772 6.21 2.78 9.57
N PRO A 773 6.85 1.72 9.10
CA PRO A 773 7.39 1.74 7.75
C PRO A 773 6.23 1.94 6.77
N ILE A 774 6.41 2.83 5.81
CA ILE A 774 5.49 2.96 4.68
C ILE A 774 5.73 1.71 3.81
N VAL A 775 5.06 0.63 4.15
CA VAL A 775 5.10 -0.59 3.34
C VAL A 775 3.72 -0.78 2.74
N THR A 776 3.63 -0.61 1.46
CA THR A 776 2.38 -0.67 0.69
C THR A 776 1.75 -2.07 0.65
N SER A 777 2.54 -3.12 0.91
CA SER A 777 2.12 -4.52 0.77
C SER A 777 1.67 -5.20 2.07
N LEU A 778 1.92 -4.62 3.25
CA LEU A 778 1.62 -5.24 4.53
C LEU A 778 0.37 -4.63 5.18
N TYR A 779 -0.76 -5.28 4.98
CA TYR A 779 -2.00 -4.94 5.67
C TYR A 779 -2.14 -5.78 6.94
N TRP A 780 -2.31 -5.09 8.07
CA TRP A 780 -2.61 -5.75 9.32
C TRP A 780 -4.13 -5.80 9.53
N SER A 781 -4.66 -6.99 9.74
CA SER A 781 -6.07 -7.15 10.15
C SER A 781 -6.34 -6.52 11.50
N TYR A 782 -5.33 -6.55 12.38
CA TYR A 782 -5.37 -5.97 13.72
C TYR A 782 -4.49 -4.73 13.77
N VAL A 783 -5.09 -3.59 14.12
CA VAL A 783 -4.37 -2.31 14.13
C VAL A 783 -3.33 -2.31 15.25
N PRO A 784 -2.02 -2.27 14.96
CA PRO A 784 -0.99 -2.19 15.98
C PRO A 784 -1.02 -0.82 16.67
N ASP A 785 -0.61 -0.80 17.94
CA ASP A 785 -0.36 0.46 18.65
C ASP A 785 1.09 0.92 18.40
N ALA A 786 1.35 1.42 17.20
CA ALA A 786 2.69 1.75 16.75
C ALA A 786 3.38 2.80 17.62
N VAL A 787 2.63 3.72 18.20
CA VAL A 787 3.19 4.71 19.15
C VAL A 787 3.69 4.02 20.41
N LYS A 788 2.90 3.11 21.00
CA LYS A 788 3.33 2.36 22.17
C LYS A 788 4.49 1.41 21.87
N GLU A 789 4.46 0.75 20.72
CA GLU A 789 5.55 -0.13 20.28
C GLU A 789 6.85 0.64 20.08
N SER A 790 6.78 1.80 19.44
CA SER A 790 7.92 2.71 19.29
C SER A 790 8.45 3.19 20.64
N LYS A 791 7.57 3.66 21.52
CA LYS A 791 7.97 4.04 22.90
C LYS A 791 8.60 2.89 23.67
N ALA A 792 8.07 1.68 23.54
CA ALA A 792 8.66 0.49 24.17
C ALA A 792 10.08 0.24 23.67
N ALA A 793 10.33 0.33 22.36
CA ALA A 793 11.64 0.14 21.77
C ALA A 793 12.66 1.18 22.28
N TYR A 794 12.31 2.46 22.32
CA TYR A 794 13.16 3.51 22.86
C TYR A 794 13.36 3.39 24.38
N THR A 795 12.34 2.92 25.12
CA THR A 795 12.47 2.65 26.56
C THR A 795 13.45 1.50 26.80
N VAL A 796 13.49 0.46 25.95
CA VAL A 796 14.51 -0.58 25.97
C VAL A 796 15.89 0.00 25.70
N ALA A 797 16.03 0.87 24.70
CA ALA A 797 17.31 1.54 24.42
C ALA A 797 17.80 2.39 25.62
N LEU A 798 16.90 3.13 26.27
CA LEU A 798 17.21 3.87 27.49
C LEU A 798 17.66 2.93 28.63
N ALA A 799 17.07 1.74 28.73
CA ALA A 799 17.53 0.74 29.71
C ALA A 799 18.96 0.29 29.41
N TYR A 800 19.31 0.04 28.15
CA TYR A 800 20.68 -0.24 27.75
C TYR A 800 21.63 0.94 28.02
N GLY A 801 21.17 2.17 27.82
CA GLY A 801 21.90 3.36 28.20
C GLY A 801 22.23 3.41 29.71
N ARG A 802 21.28 3.04 30.59
CA ARG A 802 21.52 2.88 32.04
C ARG A 802 22.53 1.78 32.31
N MET A 803 22.45 0.64 31.66
CA MET A 803 23.44 -0.43 31.75
C MET A 803 24.85 0.03 31.36
N PHE A 804 24.97 0.85 30.33
CA PHE A 804 26.26 1.40 29.88
C PHE A 804 26.96 2.19 30.99
N PHE A 805 26.21 2.93 31.79
CA PHE A 805 26.69 3.70 32.92
C PHE A 805 26.70 2.94 34.26
N GLY A 806 26.37 1.64 34.29
CA GLY A 806 26.40 0.78 35.45
C GLY A 806 25.18 0.83 36.36
N ASP A 807 24.10 1.49 35.95
CA ASP A 807 22.83 1.57 36.68
C ASP A 807 21.90 0.38 36.30
N SER A 808 22.17 -0.78 36.90
CA SER A 808 21.39 -1.99 36.64
C SER A 808 19.98 -1.92 37.21
N GLU A 809 19.76 -1.22 38.33
CA GLU A 809 18.44 -1.07 38.95
C GLU A 809 17.54 -0.16 38.09
N GLY A 810 18.05 0.98 37.62
CA GLY A 810 17.38 1.86 36.70
C GLY A 810 17.05 1.17 35.38
N ALA A 811 17.96 0.36 34.84
CA ALA A 811 17.73 -0.44 33.64
C ALA A 811 16.58 -1.45 33.83
N ALA A 812 16.59 -2.18 34.96
CA ALA A 812 15.53 -3.15 35.26
C ALA A 812 14.13 -2.50 35.37
N LYS A 813 14.07 -1.27 35.89
CA LYS A 813 12.83 -0.49 35.94
C LYS A 813 12.33 -0.14 34.52
N LEU A 814 13.21 0.35 33.65
CA LEU A 814 12.88 0.70 32.28
C LEU A 814 12.48 -0.53 31.45
N PHE A 815 13.12 -1.68 31.63
CA PHE A 815 12.68 -2.92 30.94
C PHE A 815 11.27 -3.33 31.37
N ARG A 816 10.89 -3.19 32.66
CA ARG A 816 9.51 -3.44 33.09
C ARG A 816 8.52 -2.43 32.49
N GLU A 817 8.92 -1.17 32.40
CA GLU A 817 8.12 -0.12 31.76
C GLU A 817 7.91 -0.43 30.29
N ALA A 818 8.96 -0.82 29.56
CA ALA A 818 8.84 -1.25 28.15
C ALA A 818 7.85 -2.42 27.99
N LEU A 819 7.86 -3.39 28.91
CA LEU A 819 6.89 -4.51 28.90
C LEU A 819 5.47 -4.08 29.21
N SER A 820 5.25 -2.98 29.94
CA SER A 820 3.91 -2.44 30.16
C SER A 820 3.36 -1.75 28.90
N LEU A 821 4.24 -1.27 28.02
CA LEU A 821 3.88 -0.68 26.73
C LEU A 821 3.72 -1.73 25.63
N ASN A 822 4.64 -2.67 25.58
CA ASN A 822 4.62 -3.80 24.64
C ASN A 822 4.96 -5.11 25.36
N PRO A 823 3.95 -5.90 25.78
CA PRO A 823 4.15 -7.14 26.52
C PRO A 823 4.99 -8.19 25.78
N ASP A 824 5.14 -8.05 24.48
CA ASP A 824 5.88 -8.99 23.62
C ASP A 824 7.36 -8.64 23.42
N ASN A 825 7.87 -7.60 24.02
CA ASN A 825 9.25 -7.20 23.84
C ASN A 825 10.22 -8.25 24.40
N LEU A 826 10.71 -9.13 23.52
CA LEU A 826 11.61 -10.23 23.86
C LEU A 826 12.92 -9.77 24.47
N LYS A 827 13.48 -8.64 23.98
CA LYS A 827 14.75 -8.08 24.50
C LYS A 827 14.59 -7.71 25.97
N ALA A 828 13.53 -6.99 26.32
CA ALA A 828 13.24 -6.64 27.72
C ALA A 828 12.99 -7.87 28.61
N LYS A 829 12.22 -8.86 28.12
CA LYS A 829 11.98 -10.11 28.85
C LYS A 829 13.27 -10.85 29.16
N PHE A 830 14.13 -11.00 28.16
CA PHE A 830 15.36 -11.76 28.31
C PHE A 830 16.38 -11.05 29.22
N GLU A 831 16.51 -9.72 29.11
CA GLU A 831 17.39 -8.97 29.99
C GLU A 831 16.93 -9.07 31.46
N LEU A 832 15.64 -8.93 31.74
CA LEU A 832 15.10 -9.12 33.09
C LEU A 832 15.34 -10.53 33.62
N TYR A 833 15.20 -11.55 32.75
CA TYR A 833 15.51 -12.93 33.13
C TYR A 833 17.00 -13.09 33.49
N LEU A 834 17.90 -12.48 32.73
CA LEU A 834 19.33 -12.52 33.04
C LEU A 834 19.69 -11.77 34.33
N MET A 835 18.98 -10.68 34.64
CA MET A 835 19.20 -9.91 35.87
C MET A 835 18.70 -10.63 37.14
N GLN A 836 17.75 -11.56 37.03
CA GLN A 836 17.21 -12.34 38.15
C GLN A 836 18.05 -13.57 38.50
N LYS A 837 18.81 -14.08 37.56
CA LYS A 837 19.74 -15.22 37.70
C LYS A 837 21.19 -14.77 37.93
#